data_35c3514b5c2801dc228f0dce8b34bbc2
#
_entry.id   35c3514b5c2801dc228f0dce8b34bbc2
#
_cell.length_a   1.000
_cell.length_b   1.000
_cell.length_c   1.000
_cell.angle_alpha   90.00
_cell.angle_beta   90.00
_cell.angle_gamma   90.00
#
_symmetry.space_group_name_H-M   'P 1'
#
loop_
_entity.id
_entity.type
_entity.pdbx_description
1 polymer ?
#
loop_
_entity_poly.entity_id
_entity_poly.type
_entity_poly.pdbx_seq_one_letter_code
_entity_poly.pdbx_strand_id
1 'polypeptide(L)'
;MRELGFKRVLFLVHRGQLARQTKKSYEKIFDKSVSMGLVGAGYSDYDRDYVFATVQTLNRDEHLRKYAPDDFDCIILDEAHHSSANTYQKVMNYFTPKLWLGMTATPDKRDDDIDGKNIYQIFNYQIAYEIRLQQAMEENMLCTFHYFGITDVSLLGDKEIKSKKLTESSFNQLVGDERVKHIIEQANYFGHSGDRVKGLIFCSRIDESVELSNKFNQTINPETGRFFRTIALNGDATEEERQRAFERLAMDENTLDTTNKTNADQIFDTERTEKIDKADGKMQPLDYIFSVEILNEGVDIVEVNQVIMLRPTESPIVFIQQLGRGLRKANGKEYVVILDFIGNYNNNFMIPVALSGDRSYNADTIRKYVISGNNTIPGASTVHFDEIAKDRIFASIDKIKGMKSIIRESYVSLKNRLGRVPYLLDFYENGEVDPLVIIKEYKTYQAFLEAVEKELYIGRLNEQEKITLEYLSKTILSGARPFELEILRQLMKKPSISINEIREIFIRRYDYKVNMQSIDNAADVLQGKFVSKDDEYKRFCRIDILEEDSNNIFHRMNNFTTRLQNEEFKKQIDDIIEVGLKRYHDKYQSSLKNESPFVLYEKYSRRDVSLLMNCGRDLSSTMYGMKRIDDDVFIFVTYHKEESTDEQKNYVDGKPDYADVFEDNMIFRWDSQIGRGVDSSYVSDVVNTKRKHLLVKKSDAESNFYYMGEFDIVDVRAARKRDNNGKERDITKFEMKMHHPVREDLLRYLQSNLQQSIQNNTQELKAI
;
A
#
# COMPACT_ATOMS: atom_id res chain seq x y z
N MET A 1 -26.97 -6.83 20.36
CA MET A 1 -28.35 -6.33 20.20
C MET A 1 -29.22 -6.67 21.43
N ARG A 2 -29.42 -7.96 21.77
CA ARG A 2 -30.22 -8.35 22.93
C ARG A 2 -29.65 -7.86 24.27
N GLU A 3 -28.36 -7.95 24.46
CA GLU A 3 -27.67 -7.43 25.66
C GLU A 3 -27.85 -5.91 25.82
N LEU A 4 -28.03 -5.19 24.71
CA LEU A 4 -28.36 -3.77 24.67
C LEU A 4 -29.86 -3.48 24.87
N GLY A 5 -30.70 -4.52 25.07
CA GLY A 5 -32.11 -4.40 25.29
C GLY A 5 -32.97 -4.19 24.04
N PHE A 6 -32.40 -4.34 22.83
CA PHE A 6 -33.17 -4.22 21.58
C PHE A 6 -34.02 -5.50 21.35
N LYS A 7 -35.31 -5.31 21.25
CA LYS A 7 -36.28 -6.42 21.08
C LYS A 7 -36.64 -6.63 19.62
N ARG A 8 -36.90 -5.56 18.88
CA ARG A 8 -37.26 -5.62 17.44
C ARG A 8 -36.12 -5.07 16.58
N VAL A 9 -35.65 -5.88 15.64
CA VAL A 9 -34.52 -5.56 14.76
C VAL A 9 -34.93 -5.76 13.30
N LEU A 10 -34.65 -4.79 12.47
CA LEU A 10 -34.78 -4.89 11.01
C LEU A 10 -33.39 -5.01 10.37
N PHE A 11 -33.18 -6.05 9.58
CA PHE A 11 -31.97 -6.26 8.80
C PHE A 11 -32.26 -6.00 7.33
N LEU A 12 -31.62 -4.99 6.76
CA LEU A 12 -31.83 -4.54 5.39
C LEU A 12 -30.63 -4.91 4.51
N VAL A 13 -30.91 -5.60 3.42
CA VAL A 13 -29.96 -6.00 2.40
C VAL A 13 -30.41 -5.53 1.02
N HIS A 14 -29.51 -5.53 0.04
CA HIS A 14 -29.88 -5.18 -1.32
C HIS A 14 -30.36 -6.37 -2.16
N ARG A 15 -30.16 -7.64 -1.75
CA ARG A 15 -30.59 -8.86 -2.46
C ARG A 15 -31.33 -9.83 -1.56
N GLY A 16 -32.41 -10.42 -2.09
CA GLY A 16 -33.26 -11.36 -1.34
C GLY A 16 -32.55 -12.63 -0.89
N GLN A 17 -31.53 -13.08 -1.64
CA GLN A 17 -30.70 -14.22 -1.25
C GLN A 17 -29.91 -13.92 0.03
N LEU A 18 -29.30 -12.74 0.14
CA LEU A 18 -28.60 -12.32 1.34
C LEU A 18 -29.52 -12.27 2.56
N ALA A 19 -30.77 -11.78 2.38
CA ALA A 19 -31.75 -11.80 3.46
C ALA A 19 -32.00 -13.22 3.99
N ARG A 20 -32.14 -14.20 3.10
CA ARG A 20 -32.33 -15.62 3.47
C ARG A 20 -31.12 -16.23 4.15
N GLN A 21 -29.91 -15.96 3.63
CA GLN A 21 -28.66 -16.45 4.19
C GLN A 21 -28.39 -15.85 5.58
N THR A 22 -28.58 -14.54 5.72
CA THR A 22 -28.41 -13.84 7.00
C THR A 22 -29.39 -14.38 8.04
N LYS A 23 -30.69 -14.56 7.68
CA LYS A 23 -31.68 -15.19 8.56
C LYS A 23 -31.21 -16.57 9.04
N LYS A 24 -30.78 -17.45 8.12
CA LYS A 24 -30.27 -18.79 8.48
C LYS A 24 -29.07 -18.73 9.42
N SER A 25 -28.18 -17.75 9.25
CA SER A 25 -27.03 -17.57 10.13
C SER A 25 -27.44 -17.13 11.53
N TYR A 26 -28.41 -16.23 11.61
CA TYR A 26 -28.95 -15.77 12.90
C TYR A 26 -29.72 -16.89 13.62
N GLU A 27 -30.48 -17.73 12.89
CA GLU A 27 -31.18 -18.88 13.45
C GLU A 27 -30.24 -19.90 14.13
N LYS A 28 -28.99 -20.02 13.63
CA LYS A 28 -27.98 -20.89 14.26
C LYS A 28 -27.47 -20.37 15.60
N ILE A 29 -27.55 -19.05 15.81
CA ILE A 29 -27.01 -18.39 17.01
C ILE A 29 -28.09 -18.20 18.08
N PHE A 30 -29.30 -17.81 17.67
CA PHE A 30 -30.35 -17.36 18.60
C PHE A 30 -31.36 -18.43 18.97
N ASP A 31 -31.23 -19.65 18.46
CA ASP A 31 -32.17 -20.74 18.66
C ASP A 31 -33.63 -20.33 18.34
N LYS A 32 -34.61 -20.93 19.03
CA LYS A 32 -36.05 -20.59 18.93
C LYS A 32 -36.46 -19.44 19.87
N SER A 33 -35.53 -18.82 20.55
CA SER A 33 -35.79 -17.74 21.51
C SER A 33 -36.13 -16.39 20.89
N VAL A 34 -35.90 -16.23 19.58
CA VAL A 34 -36.23 -15.05 18.80
C VAL A 34 -37.06 -15.46 17.60
N SER A 35 -38.19 -14.81 17.39
CA SER A 35 -38.97 -15.04 16.18
C SER A 35 -38.36 -14.30 14.99
N MET A 36 -38.10 -15.01 13.88
CA MET A 36 -37.44 -14.46 12.70
C MET A 36 -38.29 -14.62 11.46
N GLY A 37 -38.35 -13.55 10.63
CA GLY A 37 -39.19 -13.53 9.43
C GLY A 37 -38.49 -12.89 8.24
N LEU A 38 -39.02 -13.19 7.04
CA LEU A 38 -38.61 -12.62 5.77
C LEU A 38 -39.73 -11.73 5.21
N VAL A 39 -39.33 -10.58 4.63
CA VAL A 39 -40.26 -9.69 3.93
C VAL A 39 -39.72 -9.40 2.53
N GLY A 40 -40.51 -9.78 1.51
CA GLY A 40 -40.14 -9.70 0.10
C GLY A 40 -39.79 -11.06 -0.51
N ALA A 41 -39.61 -11.12 -1.82
CA ALA A 41 -39.36 -12.35 -2.57
C ALA A 41 -40.38 -13.47 -2.29
N GLY A 42 -41.68 -13.11 -2.15
CA GLY A 42 -42.78 -14.06 -1.89
C GLY A 42 -43.05 -14.31 -0.40
N TYR A 43 -42.33 -13.70 0.51
CA TYR A 43 -42.53 -13.83 1.96
C TYR A 43 -43.19 -12.57 2.55
N SER A 44 -44.01 -12.73 3.60
CA SER A 44 -44.80 -11.65 4.21
C SER A 44 -44.81 -11.74 5.75
N ASP A 45 -43.68 -12.08 6.37
CA ASP A 45 -43.57 -12.29 7.82
C ASP A 45 -43.32 -10.93 8.55
N TYR A 46 -44.32 -10.06 8.58
CA TYR A 46 -44.18 -8.69 9.15
C TYR A 46 -44.10 -8.66 10.68
N ASP A 47 -44.77 -9.58 11.35
CA ASP A 47 -44.89 -9.60 12.81
C ASP A 47 -43.87 -10.57 13.44
N ARG A 48 -42.61 -10.19 13.41
CA ARG A 48 -41.50 -10.95 13.99
C ARG A 48 -40.57 -10.02 14.75
N ASP A 49 -39.86 -10.61 15.72
CA ASP A 49 -38.86 -9.86 16.49
C ASP A 49 -37.71 -9.39 15.58
N TYR A 50 -37.19 -10.29 14.75
CA TYR A 50 -36.15 -9.98 13.76
C TYR A 50 -36.70 -10.17 12.36
N VAL A 51 -36.71 -9.09 11.59
CA VAL A 51 -37.19 -9.06 10.20
C VAL A 51 -36.00 -8.87 9.27
N PHE A 52 -35.92 -9.74 8.26
CA PHE A 52 -34.93 -9.65 7.19
C PHE A 52 -35.62 -9.25 5.89
N ALA A 53 -35.25 -8.13 5.31
CA ALA A 53 -35.93 -7.60 4.13
C ALA A 53 -34.94 -7.01 3.13
N THR A 54 -35.38 -6.88 1.87
CA THR A 54 -34.63 -6.08 0.90
C THR A 54 -35.08 -4.62 0.94
N VAL A 55 -34.12 -3.70 0.72
CA VAL A 55 -34.42 -2.26 0.64
C VAL A 55 -35.44 -1.99 -0.48
N GLN A 56 -35.31 -2.69 -1.63
CA GLN A 56 -36.22 -2.56 -2.77
C GLN A 56 -37.67 -2.94 -2.40
N THR A 57 -37.86 -3.95 -1.55
CA THR A 57 -39.18 -4.33 -1.05
C THR A 57 -39.76 -3.24 -0.16
N LEU A 58 -38.99 -2.81 0.86
CA LEU A 58 -39.46 -1.78 1.79
C LEU A 58 -39.58 -0.39 1.16
N ASN A 59 -38.92 -0.12 0.04
CA ASN A 59 -39.08 1.14 -0.69
C ASN A 59 -40.50 1.30 -1.28
N ARG A 60 -41.31 0.21 -1.38
CA ARG A 60 -42.70 0.25 -1.80
C ARG A 60 -43.60 0.57 -0.62
N ASP A 61 -44.50 1.54 -0.78
CA ASP A 61 -45.39 2.01 0.29
C ASP A 61 -46.29 0.92 0.88
N GLU A 62 -46.67 -0.05 0.07
CA GLU A 62 -47.49 -1.21 0.48
C GLU A 62 -46.83 -2.11 1.54
N HIS A 63 -45.47 -2.16 1.53
CA HIS A 63 -44.67 -2.89 2.51
C HIS A 63 -44.21 -1.99 3.63
N LEU A 64 -43.74 -0.77 3.30
CA LEU A 64 -43.21 0.19 4.25
C LEU A 64 -44.22 0.58 5.33
N ARG A 65 -45.46 0.90 4.89
CA ARG A 65 -46.56 1.33 5.78
C ARG A 65 -47.21 0.21 6.60
N LYS A 66 -46.71 -1.03 6.47
CA LYS A 66 -47.09 -2.12 7.39
C LYS A 66 -46.43 -1.95 8.76
N TYR A 67 -45.45 -1.10 8.86
CA TYR A 67 -44.72 -0.80 10.07
C TYR A 67 -44.99 0.66 10.50
N ALA A 68 -45.05 0.90 11.79
CA ALA A 68 -44.96 2.25 12.34
C ALA A 68 -43.49 2.76 12.25
N PRO A 69 -43.25 4.08 12.21
CA PRO A 69 -41.89 4.63 12.14
C PRO A 69 -40.96 4.18 13.28
N ASP A 70 -41.50 3.90 14.45
CA ASP A 70 -40.79 3.51 15.68
C ASP A 70 -40.89 2.01 16.01
N ASP A 71 -41.35 1.19 15.07
CA ASP A 71 -41.56 -0.26 15.27
C ASP A 71 -40.29 -1.04 15.56
N PHE A 72 -39.13 -0.55 15.10
CA PHE A 72 -37.86 -1.22 15.28
C PHE A 72 -36.97 -0.45 16.25
N ASP A 73 -36.39 -1.15 17.24
CA ASP A 73 -35.38 -0.59 18.14
C ASP A 73 -34.05 -0.35 17.43
N CYS A 74 -33.68 -1.26 16.53
CA CYS A 74 -32.44 -1.19 15.77
C CYS A 74 -32.68 -1.57 14.30
N ILE A 75 -32.07 -0.82 13.40
CA ILE A 75 -32.05 -1.15 11.97
C ILE A 75 -30.61 -1.32 11.51
N ILE A 76 -30.32 -2.46 10.90
CA ILE A 76 -29.01 -2.82 10.37
C ILE A 76 -29.05 -2.74 8.86
N LEU A 77 -28.15 -1.96 8.28
CA LEU A 77 -27.94 -1.86 6.83
C LEU A 77 -26.70 -2.65 6.44
N ASP A 78 -26.87 -3.68 5.66
CA ASP A 78 -25.74 -4.34 5.00
C ASP A 78 -25.41 -3.63 3.69
N GLU A 79 -24.12 -3.62 3.31
CA GLU A 79 -23.59 -2.83 2.19
C GLU A 79 -24.01 -1.36 2.28
N ALA A 80 -23.78 -0.79 3.47
CA ALA A 80 -24.23 0.56 3.80
C ALA A 80 -23.68 1.66 2.89
N HIS A 81 -22.64 1.38 2.08
CA HIS A 81 -22.15 2.30 1.05
C HIS A 81 -23.21 2.62 -0.03
N HIS A 82 -24.28 1.83 -0.13
CA HIS A 82 -25.44 2.15 -0.95
C HIS A 82 -26.48 3.08 -0.28
N SER A 83 -26.27 3.46 1.00
CA SER A 83 -27.23 4.26 1.78
C SER A 83 -27.52 5.64 1.18
N SER A 84 -26.63 6.18 0.35
CA SER A 84 -26.84 7.43 -0.40
C SER A 84 -27.88 7.35 -1.51
N ALA A 85 -28.28 6.15 -1.94
CA ALA A 85 -29.29 5.99 -3.00
C ALA A 85 -30.69 6.38 -2.52
N ASN A 86 -31.48 6.98 -3.39
CA ASN A 86 -32.84 7.45 -3.07
C ASN A 86 -33.74 6.39 -2.45
N THR A 87 -33.58 5.12 -2.85
CA THR A 87 -34.33 3.99 -2.30
C THR A 87 -34.01 3.74 -0.83
N TYR A 88 -32.74 3.84 -0.45
CA TYR A 88 -32.30 3.73 0.93
C TYR A 88 -32.75 4.94 1.74
N GLN A 89 -32.55 6.14 1.20
CA GLN A 89 -32.92 7.40 1.88
C GLN A 89 -34.42 7.44 2.19
N LYS A 90 -35.28 6.95 1.29
CA LYS A 90 -36.74 6.87 1.57
C LYS A 90 -37.03 5.99 2.78
N VAL A 91 -36.42 4.83 2.89
CA VAL A 91 -36.58 3.91 4.02
C VAL A 91 -35.98 4.47 5.30
N MET A 92 -34.80 5.08 5.20
CA MET A 92 -34.12 5.68 6.36
C MET A 92 -34.88 6.88 6.92
N ASN A 93 -35.47 7.72 6.06
CA ASN A 93 -36.26 8.87 6.47
C ASN A 93 -37.64 8.49 7.06
N TYR A 94 -38.11 7.28 6.78
CA TYR A 94 -39.38 6.80 7.32
C TYR A 94 -39.25 6.29 8.76
N PHE A 95 -38.20 5.49 9.05
CA PHE A 95 -38.02 4.87 10.35
C PHE A 95 -37.23 5.75 11.32
N THR A 96 -37.60 5.66 12.60
CA THR A 96 -36.95 6.37 13.71
C THR A 96 -36.47 5.39 14.80
N PRO A 97 -35.56 4.46 14.48
CA PRO A 97 -35.03 3.51 15.46
C PRO A 97 -34.15 4.19 16.51
N LYS A 98 -33.90 3.53 17.64
CA LYS A 98 -32.92 3.97 18.64
C LYS A 98 -31.48 3.88 18.12
N LEU A 99 -31.23 2.95 17.18
CA LEU A 99 -29.91 2.73 16.58
C LEU A 99 -30.03 2.39 15.09
N TRP A 100 -29.29 3.16 14.26
CA TRP A 100 -28.92 2.77 12.91
C TRP A 100 -27.52 2.18 12.93
N LEU A 101 -27.32 0.98 12.38
CA LEU A 101 -26.01 0.37 12.22
C LEU A 101 -25.75 0.06 10.74
N GLY A 102 -24.80 0.74 10.14
CA GLY A 102 -24.32 0.45 8.78
C GLY A 102 -23.11 -0.47 8.81
N MET A 103 -23.12 -1.50 7.97
CA MET A 103 -21.98 -2.39 7.74
C MET A 103 -21.56 -2.31 6.28
N THR A 104 -20.27 -2.16 6.03
CA THR A 104 -19.71 -2.17 4.67
C THR A 104 -18.24 -2.55 4.68
N ALA A 105 -17.80 -3.24 3.64
CA ALA A 105 -16.39 -3.49 3.38
C ALA A 105 -15.71 -2.33 2.62
N THR A 106 -16.50 -1.42 2.04
CA THR A 106 -16.03 -0.34 1.15
C THR A 106 -16.73 0.97 1.45
N PRO A 107 -16.38 1.62 2.59
CA PRO A 107 -17.01 2.89 2.94
C PRO A 107 -16.65 4.04 1.97
N ASP A 108 -15.53 3.95 1.25
CA ASP A 108 -14.95 5.02 0.44
C ASP A 108 -15.34 4.93 -1.06
N LYS A 109 -16.62 4.69 -1.37
CA LYS A 109 -17.07 4.64 -2.77
C LYS A 109 -17.28 6.05 -3.37
N ARG A 110 -17.06 6.19 -4.69
CA ARG A 110 -16.92 7.42 -5.51
C ARG A 110 -18.06 8.46 -5.47
N ASP A 111 -19.20 8.19 -4.86
CA ASP A 111 -20.33 9.13 -4.80
C ASP A 111 -20.29 10.06 -3.57
N ASP A 112 -19.24 9.98 -2.79
CA ASP A 112 -19.09 10.67 -1.51
C ASP A 112 -18.80 12.18 -1.63
N ASP A 113 -18.48 12.67 -2.84
CA ASP A 113 -18.22 14.11 -3.11
C ASP A 113 -19.51 14.96 -3.14
N ILE A 114 -20.70 14.34 -3.06
CA ILE A 114 -21.99 15.02 -3.11
C ILE A 114 -22.50 15.18 -1.67
N ASP A 115 -22.76 16.42 -1.26
CA ASP A 115 -23.31 16.72 0.05
C ASP A 115 -24.60 15.93 0.33
N GLY A 116 -24.68 15.28 1.49
CA GLY A 116 -25.77 14.37 1.87
C GLY A 116 -25.69 12.95 1.30
N LYS A 117 -24.66 12.61 0.51
CA LYS A 117 -24.43 11.25 -0.02
C LYS A 117 -23.25 10.54 0.61
N ASN A 118 -22.49 11.22 1.47
CA ASN A 118 -21.39 10.64 2.19
C ASN A 118 -21.90 9.67 3.28
N ILE A 119 -21.49 8.41 3.25
CA ILE A 119 -21.86 7.40 4.25
C ILE A 119 -21.49 7.83 5.67
N TYR A 120 -20.33 8.42 5.87
CA TYR A 120 -19.89 8.89 7.19
C TYR A 120 -20.81 9.98 7.72
N GLN A 121 -21.24 10.92 6.87
CA GLN A 121 -22.21 11.95 7.23
C GLN A 121 -23.56 11.34 7.57
N ILE A 122 -24.05 10.36 6.80
CA ILE A 122 -25.32 9.65 7.03
C ILE A 122 -25.33 8.99 8.42
N PHE A 123 -24.19 8.46 8.88
CA PHE A 123 -24.01 7.86 10.20
C PHE A 123 -23.35 8.79 11.23
N ASN A 124 -23.44 10.11 11.05
CA ASN A 124 -22.94 11.13 11.98
C ASN A 124 -21.44 11.00 12.32
N TYR A 125 -20.62 10.53 11.36
CA TYR A 125 -19.18 10.29 11.53
C TYR A 125 -18.82 9.32 12.67
N GLN A 126 -19.76 8.46 13.04
CA GLN A 126 -19.55 7.47 14.11
C GLN A 126 -19.13 6.13 13.52
N ILE A 127 -17.89 5.74 13.76
CA ILE A 127 -17.35 4.42 13.44
C ILE A 127 -17.40 3.59 14.72
N ALA A 128 -18.29 2.61 14.77
CA ALA A 128 -18.42 1.72 15.93
C ALA A 128 -17.28 0.71 15.99
N TYR A 129 -16.86 0.20 14.84
CA TYR A 129 -15.78 -0.78 14.73
C TYR A 129 -15.21 -0.79 13.32
N GLU A 130 -13.90 -0.85 13.20
CA GLU A 130 -13.16 -1.05 11.95
C GLU A 130 -12.20 -2.23 12.14
N ILE A 131 -12.27 -3.23 11.26
CA ILE A 131 -11.34 -4.33 11.22
C ILE A 131 -10.74 -4.45 9.83
N ARG A 132 -9.41 -4.47 9.75
CA ARG A 132 -8.67 -4.65 8.49
C ARG A 132 -8.26 -6.11 8.32
N LEU A 133 -7.87 -6.48 7.08
CA LEU A 133 -7.51 -7.85 6.72
C LEU A 133 -6.51 -8.47 7.72
N GLN A 134 -5.45 -7.76 8.06
CA GLN A 134 -4.42 -8.26 8.97
C GLN A 134 -4.98 -8.53 10.38
N GLN A 135 -5.74 -7.58 10.94
CA GLN A 135 -6.37 -7.76 12.25
C GLN A 135 -7.39 -8.91 12.23
N ALA A 136 -8.19 -9.02 11.16
CA ALA A 136 -9.14 -10.14 11.03
C ALA A 136 -8.44 -11.51 10.97
N MET A 137 -7.21 -11.54 10.45
CA MET A 137 -6.37 -12.74 10.47
C MET A 137 -5.78 -13.01 11.86
N GLU A 138 -5.26 -11.99 12.55
CA GLU A 138 -4.75 -12.10 13.93
C GLU A 138 -5.82 -12.62 14.88
N GLU A 139 -7.05 -12.14 14.73
CA GLU A 139 -8.23 -12.57 15.50
C GLU A 139 -8.82 -13.91 15.00
N ASN A 140 -8.13 -14.57 14.04
CA ASN A 140 -8.56 -15.87 13.49
C ASN A 140 -9.99 -15.86 12.95
N MET A 141 -10.44 -14.74 12.37
CA MET A 141 -11.77 -14.61 11.76
C MET A 141 -11.82 -15.16 10.34
N LEU A 142 -10.67 -15.23 9.67
CA LEU A 142 -10.53 -15.64 8.27
C LEU A 142 -9.84 -16.99 8.13
N CYS A 143 -10.04 -17.62 6.98
CA CYS A 143 -9.29 -18.80 6.57
C CYS A 143 -7.84 -18.42 6.25
N THR A 144 -6.88 -19.26 6.61
CA THR A 144 -5.49 -19.13 6.20
C THR A 144 -5.38 -19.07 4.68
N PHE A 145 -4.45 -18.29 4.15
CA PHE A 145 -4.21 -18.25 2.71
C PHE A 145 -2.72 -18.32 2.36
N HIS A 146 -2.45 -18.83 1.18
CA HIS A 146 -1.13 -18.81 0.55
C HIS A 146 -1.23 -18.01 -0.75
N TYR A 147 -0.60 -16.85 -0.77
CA TYR A 147 -0.58 -15.97 -1.94
C TYR A 147 0.73 -16.15 -2.72
N PHE A 148 0.59 -16.36 -4.03
CA PHE A 148 1.69 -16.49 -4.96
C PHE A 148 1.53 -15.47 -6.09
N GLY A 149 2.40 -14.46 -6.10
CA GLY A 149 2.57 -13.53 -7.21
C GLY A 149 3.44 -14.18 -8.27
N ILE A 150 2.84 -14.54 -9.39
CA ILE A 150 3.43 -15.33 -10.47
C ILE A 150 3.58 -14.44 -11.70
N THR A 151 4.67 -14.60 -12.43
CA THR A 151 4.87 -13.90 -13.69
C THR A 151 3.86 -14.35 -14.75
N ASP A 152 3.05 -13.42 -15.29
CA ASP A 152 2.20 -13.70 -16.46
C ASP A 152 3.07 -13.75 -17.73
N VAL A 153 2.81 -14.73 -18.58
CA VAL A 153 3.47 -14.86 -19.89
C VAL A 153 2.98 -13.81 -20.90
N SER A 154 1.83 -13.19 -20.67
CA SER A 154 1.34 -12.07 -21.48
C SER A 154 2.24 -10.84 -21.32
N LEU A 155 2.61 -10.22 -22.45
CA LEU A 155 3.41 -8.99 -22.50
C LEU A 155 2.56 -7.70 -22.62
N LEU A 156 1.23 -7.83 -22.61
CA LEU A 156 0.31 -6.70 -22.76
C LEU A 156 0.37 -5.78 -21.55
N GLY A 157 0.33 -4.48 -21.80
CA GLY A 157 0.25 -3.44 -20.78
C GLY A 157 -1.17 -2.89 -20.58
N ASP A 158 -1.35 -2.03 -19.57
CA ASP A 158 -2.68 -1.46 -19.19
C ASP A 158 -3.46 -0.82 -20.36
N LYS A 159 -2.76 -0.13 -21.26
CA LYS A 159 -3.41 0.57 -22.38
C LYS A 159 -4.02 -0.39 -23.39
N GLU A 160 -3.33 -1.49 -23.62
CA GLU A 160 -3.73 -2.53 -24.57
C GLU A 160 -4.92 -3.30 -24.01
N ILE A 161 -4.84 -3.75 -22.77
CA ILE A 161 -5.91 -4.53 -22.10
C ILE A 161 -7.20 -3.71 -21.98
N LYS A 162 -7.10 -2.41 -21.68
CA LYS A 162 -8.26 -1.51 -21.55
C LYS A 162 -8.83 -1.03 -22.89
N SER A 163 -8.19 -1.35 -24.02
CA SER A 163 -8.69 -0.98 -25.34
C SER A 163 -10.04 -1.65 -25.63
N LYS A 164 -11.02 -0.88 -26.14
CA LYS A 164 -12.33 -1.42 -26.55
C LYS A 164 -12.23 -2.47 -27.65
N LYS A 165 -11.20 -2.37 -28.51
CA LYS A 165 -10.91 -3.36 -29.57
C LYS A 165 -9.45 -3.75 -29.47
N LEU A 166 -9.19 -5.00 -29.10
CA LEU A 166 -7.89 -5.60 -29.19
C LEU A 166 -7.59 -5.97 -30.66
N THR A 167 -6.33 -5.92 -31.03
CA THR A 167 -5.88 -6.61 -32.26
C THR A 167 -5.99 -8.11 -32.05
N GLU A 168 -6.13 -8.88 -33.12
CA GLU A 168 -6.16 -10.33 -33.06
C GLU A 168 -4.90 -10.88 -32.38
N SER A 169 -3.73 -10.32 -32.67
CA SER A 169 -2.46 -10.68 -32.03
C SER A 169 -2.46 -10.42 -30.53
N SER A 170 -3.00 -9.28 -30.07
CA SER A 170 -3.08 -8.94 -28.64
C SER A 170 -4.10 -9.87 -27.92
N PHE A 171 -5.23 -10.16 -28.55
CA PHE A 171 -6.21 -11.09 -27.99
C PHE A 171 -5.63 -12.50 -27.84
N ASN A 172 -4.90 -12.97 -28.84
CA ASN A 172 -4.23 -14.28 -28.81
C ASN A 172 -3.18 -14.38 -27.68
N GLN A 173 -2.57 -13.27 -27.27
CA GLN A 173 -1.71 -13.29 -26.05
C GLN A 173 -2.49 -13.54 -24.76
N LEU A 174 -3.76 -13.09 -24.68
CA LEU A 174 -4.60 -13.31 -23.49
C LEU A 174 -5.18 -14.72 -23.41
N VAL A 175 -5.47 -15.33 -24.57
CA VAL A 175 -6.18 -16.61 -24.65
C VAL A 175 -5.34 -17.72 -25.33
N GLY A 176 -4.06 -17.46 -25.59
CA GLY A 176 -3.16 -18.41 -26.25
C GLY A 176 -2.98 -19.72 -25.47
N ASP A 177 -2.75 -20.82 -26.18
CA ASP A 177 -2.63 -22.16 -25.57
C ASP A 177 -1.46 -22.25 -24.59
N GLU A 178 -0.38 -21.52 -24.83
CA GLU A 178 0.77 -21.42 -23.90
C GLU A 178 0.36 -20.78 -22.57
N ARG A 179 -0.44 -19.72 -22.60
CA ARG A 179 -0.93 -19.08 -21.39
C ARG A 179 -1.91 -19.97 -20.64
N VAL A 180 -2.84 -20.62 -21.36
CA VAL A 180 -3.77 -21.60 -20.77
C VAL A 180 -3.00 -22.73 -20.08
N LYS A 181 -2.01 -23.30 -20.77
CA LYS A 181 -1.14 -24.36 -20.23
C LYS A 181 -0.40 -23.85 -18.97
N HIS A 182 0.20 -22.67 -19.03
CA HIS A 182 0.90 -22.06 -17.89
C HIS A 182 -0.03 -21.87 -16.68
N ILE A 183 -1.25 -21.34 -16.88
CA ILE A 183 -2.23 -21.15 -15.80
C ILE A 183 -2.57 -22.50 -15.16
N ILE A 184 -2.85 -23.53 -15.97
CA ILE A 184 -3.21 -24.86 -15.46
C ILE A 184 -2.03 -25.51 -14.73
N GLU A 185 -0.82 -25.41 -15.26
CA GLU A 185 0.39 -25.94 -14.61
C GLU A 185 0.65 -25.29 -13.26
N GLN A 186 0.52 -23.95 -13.16
CA GLN A 186 0.69 -23.24 -11.90
C GLN A 186 -0.44 -23.56 -10.91
N ALA A 187 -1.70 -23.63 -11.38
CA ALA A 187 -2.82 -24.00 -10.54
C ALA A 187 -2.67 -25.40 -9.93
N ASN A 188 -2.18 -26.35 -10.71
CA ASN A 188 -1.92 -27.72 -10.26
C ASN A 188 -0.67 -27.81 -9.37
N TYR A 189 0.40 -27.06 -9.68
CA TYR A 189 1.64 -27.06 -8.90
C TYR A 189 1.43 -26.53 -7.46
N PHE A 190 0.72 -25.43 -7.31
CA PHE A 190 0.42 -24.86 -5.99
C PHE A 190 -0.78 -25.52 -5.29
N GLY A 191 -1.61 -26.25 -6.04
CA GLY A 191 -2.72 -27.05 -5.53
C GLY A 191 -3.82 -26.26 -4.82
N HIS A 192 -4.54 -26.93 -3.94
CA HIS A 192 -5.66 -26.41 -3.17
C HIS A 192 -5.84 -27.23 -1.89
N SER A 193 -6.62 -26.73 -0.92
CA SER A 193 -7.07 -27.55 0.22
C SER A 193 -8.38 -28.29 -0.09
N GLY A 194 -8.61 -29.42 0.58
CA GLY A 194 -9.82 -30.23 0.39
C GLY A 194 -9.72 -31.23 -0.76
N ASP A 195 -10.79 -31.96 -1.01
CA ASP A 195 -10.80 -33.13 -1.89
C ASP A 195 -10.80 -32.82 -3.38
N ARG A 196 -11.14 -31.61 -3.78
CA ARG A 196 -11.12 -31.13 -5.16
C ARG A 196 -11.00 -29.61 -5.24
N VAL A 197 -10.59 -29.13 -6.40
CA VAL A 197 -10.56 -27.69 -6.66
C VAL A 197 -12.00 -27.12 -6.73
N LYS A 198 -12.21 -26.00 -6.07
CA LYS A 198 -13.42 -25.15 -6.12
C LYS A 198 -12.91 -23.73 -6.34
N GLY A 199 -12.70 -23.38 -7.62
CA GLY A 199 -11.89 -22.20 -7.99
C GLY A 199 -12.69 -21.05 -8.58
N LEU A 200 -12.20 -19.83 -8.35
CA LEU A 200 -12.64 -18.62 -9.05
C LEU A 200 -11.49 -18.06 -9.89
N ILE A 201 -11.78 -17.68 -11.14
CA ILE A 201 -10.80 -17.06 -12.04
C ILE A 201 -11.32 -15.69 -12.46
N PHE A 202 -10.58 -14.65 -12.07
CA PHE A 202 -10.89 -13.25 -12.41
C PHE A 202 -10.14 -12.82 -13.66
N CYS A 203 -10.88 -12.49 -14.72
CA CYS A 203 -10.35 -12.05 -16.01
C CYS A 203 -10.48 -10.54 -16.20
N SER A 204 -9.72 -9.99 -17.13
CA SER A 204 -9.78 -8.57 -17.50
C SER A 204 -10.97 -8.22 -18.38
N ARG A 205 -11.46 -9.18 -19.17
CA ARG A 205 -12.45 -8.99 -20.23
C ARG A 205 -13.43 -10.14 -20.30
N ILE A 206 -14.65 -9.83 -20.77
CA ILE A 206 -15.71 -10.84 -20.94
C ILE A 206 -15.34 -11.84 -22.04
N ASP A 207 -14.85 -11.35 -23.18
CA ASP A 207 -14.41 -12.19 -24.29
C ASP A 207 -13.25 -13.14 -23.88
N GLU A 208 -12.28 -12.64 -23.11
CA GLU A 208 -11.22 -13.45 -22.50
C GLU A 208 -11.80 -14.54 -21.58
N SER A 209 -12.72 -14.19 -20.68
CA SER A 209 -13.28 -15.15 -19.72
C SER A 209 -14.04 -16.29 -20.39
N VAL A 210 -14.77 -16.00 -21.46
CA VAL A 210 -15.53 -17.01 -22.23
C VAL A 210 -14.55 -17.94 -22.98
N GLU A 211 -13.55 -17.38 -23.67
CA GLU A 211 -12.61 -18.18 -24.46
C GLU A 211 -11.73 -19.05 -23.58
N LEU A 212 -11.23 -18.51 -22.44
CA LEU A 212 -10.44 -19.29 -21.48
C LEU A 212 -11.29 -20.43 -20.89
N SER A 213 -12.56 -20.19 -20.53
CA SER A 213 -13.46 -21.23 -20.04
C SER A 213 -13.66 -22.34 -21.07
N ASN A 214 -13.85 -21.99 -22.36
CA ASN A 214 -13.96 -22.96 -23.45
C ASN A 214 -12.70 -23.81 -23.60
N LYS A 215 -11.52 -23.19 -23.55
CA LYS A 215 -10.23 -23.90 -23.65
C LYS A 215 -9.97 -24.83 -22.47
N PHE A 216 -10.34 -24.40 -21.25
CA PHE A 216 -10.28 -25.27 -20.08
C PHE A 216 -11.18 -26.47 -20.25
N ASN A 217 -12.42 -26.31 -20.72
CA ASN A 217 -13.35 -27.41 -20.96
C ASN A 217 -12.88 -28.38 -22.06
N GLN A 218 -11.89 -27.99 -22.87
CA GLN A 218 -11.24 -28.84 -23.87
C GLN A 218 -9.92 -29.46 -23.36
N THR A 219 -9.48 -29.14 -22.16
CA THR A 219 -8.22 -29.60 -21.56
C THR A 219 -8.51 -30.60 -20.45
N ILE A 220 -7.70 -31.67 -20.38
CA ILE A 220 -7.78 -32.65 -19.31
C ILE A 220 -7.25 -32.04 -18.01
N ASN A 221 -8.00 -32.14 -16.96
CA ASN A 221 -7.57 -31.75 -15.61
C ASN A 221 -6.53 -32.80 -15.14
N PRO A 222 -5.28 -32.39 -14.86
CA PRO A 222 -4.22 -33.31 -14.45
C PRO A 222 -4.52 -34.08 -13.17
N GLU A 223 -5.30 -33.49 -12.26
CA GLU A 223 -5.64 -34.08 -10.96
C GLU A 223 -6.66 -35.20 -11.09
N THR A 224 -7.68 -34.98 -11.91
CA THR A 224 -8.84 -35.89 -12.00
C THR A 224 -8.83 -36.82 -13.22
N GLY A 225 -7.98 -36.53 -14.22
CA GLY A 225 -7.92 -37.25 -15.49
C GLY A 225 -9.14 -37.05 -16.38
N ARG A 226 -10.08 -36.17 -16.06
CA ARG A 226 -11.24 -35.77 -16.87
C ARG A 226 -11.09 -34.38 -17.43
N PHE A 227 -11.88 -34.01 -18.42
CA PHE A 227 -11.94 -32.59 -18.84
C PHE A 227 -12.38 -31.68 -17.70
N PHE A 228 -11.81 -30.45 -17.68
CA PHE A 228 -12.28 -29.43 -16.75
C PHE A 228 -13.78 -29.14 -16.98
N ARG A 229 -14.47 -28.78 -15.91
CA ARG A 229 -15.86 -28.33 -15.94
C ARG A 229 -15.89 -26.90 -15.46
N THR A 230 -16.05 -25.97 -16.39
CA THR A 230 -16.00 -24.53 -16.09
C THR A 230 -17.15 -23.78 -16.74
N ILE A 231 -17.47 -22.62 -16.23
CA ILE A 231 -18.43 -21.68 -16.80
C ILE A 231 -17.93 -20.24 -16.68
N ALA A 232 -18.20 -19.42 -17.68
CA ALA A 232 -17.95 -17.98 -17.62
C ALA A 232 -19.25 -17.25 -17.25
N LEU A 233 -19.22 -16.46 -16.18
CA LEU A 233 -20.32 -15.60 -15.75
C LEU A 233 -19.99 -14.13 -16.02
N ASN A 234 -20.90 -13.43 -16.64
CA ASN A 234 -20.80 -11.99 -16.92
C ASN A 234 -22.03 -11.21 -16.39
N GLY A 235 -22.09 -9.90 -16.66
CA GLY A 235 -23.18 -9.04 -16.21
C GLY A 235 -24.56 -9.42 -16.69
N ASP A 236 -24.67 -10.14 -17.82
CA ASP A 236 -25.91 -10.53 -18.47
C ASP A 236 -26.51 -11.82 -17.85
N ALA A 237 -25.73 -12.57 -17.04
CA ALA A 237 -26.20 -13.79 -16.40
C ALA A 237 -27.34 -13.49 -15.42
N THR A 238 -28.41 -14.28 -15.50
CA THR A 238 -29.56 -14.17 -14.60
C THR A 238 -29.22 -14.61 -13.18
N GLU A 239 -30.03 -14.22 -12.21
CA GLU A 239 -29.83 -14.63 -10.80
C GLU A 239 -29.91 -16.16 -10.65
N GLU A 240 -30.78 -16.81 -11.42
CA GLU A 240 -30.95 -18.28 -11.41
C GLU A 240 -29.71 -18.98 -11.97
N GLU A 241 -29.12 -18.49 -13.06
CA GLU A 241 -27.89 -19.03 -13.65
C GLU A 241 -26.70 -18.89 -12.70
N ARG A 242 -26.58 -17.73 -12.04
CA ARG A 242 -25.54 -17.51 -11.02
C ARG A 242 -25.68 -18.47 -9.85
N GLN A 243 -26.90 -18.56 -9.30
CA GLN A 243 -27.18 -19.44 -8.17
C GLN A 243 -26.85 -20.89 -8.51
N ARG A 244 -27.26 -21.34 -9.69
CA ARG A 244 -26.99 -22.71 -10.18
C ARG A 244 -25.49 -22.96 -10.33
N ALA A 245 -24.73 -22.01 -10.86
CA ALA A 245 -23.28 -22.14 -10.98
C ALA A 245 -22.60 -22.24 -9.61
N PHE A 246 -23.06 -21.44 -8.61
CA PHE A 246 -22.52 -21.47 -7.24
C PHE A 246 -22.84 -22.79 -6.53
N GLU A 247 -24.05 -23.30 -6.67
CA GLU A 247 -24.42 -24.62 -6.13
C GLU A 247 -23.56 -25.72 -6.73
N ARG A 248 -23.32 -25.69 -8.05
CA ARG A 248 -22.44 -26.64 -8.74
C ARG A 248 -20.98 -26.53 -8.29
N LEU A 249 -20.48 -25.33 -8.03
CA LEU A 249 -19.12 -25.15 -7.52
C LEU A 249 -18.98 -25.69 -6.08
N ALA A 250 -20.01 -25.49 -5.25
CA ALA A 250 -20.01 -25.94 -3.85
C ALA A 250 -20.17 -27.46 -3.67
N MET A 251 -20.73 -28.17 -4.67
CA MET A 251 -20.96 -29.64 -4.60
C MET A 251 -19.67 -30.41 -4.36
N ASP A 252 -19.76 -31.54 -3.62
CA ASP A 252 -18.67 -32.50 -3.45
C ASP A 252 -18.82 -33.67 -4.41
N GLU A 253 -17.72 -34.28 -4.86
CA GLU A 253 -17.74 -35.42 -5.82
C GLU A 253 -18.41 -36.68 -5.25
N ASN A 254 -18.40 -36.85 -3.93
CA ASN A 254 -19.01 -38.00 -3.25
C ASN A 254 -20.56 -38.04 -3.33
N THR A 255 -21.21 -37.03 -3.89
CA THR A 255 -22.65 -37.06 -4.19
C THR A 255 -22.99 -37.73 -5.50
N LEU A 256 -21.99 -38.18 -6.27
CA LEU A 256 -22.13 -38.89 -7.52
C LEU A 256 -22.04 -40.41 -7.30
N ASP A 257 -23.14 -41.11 -7.48
CA ASP A 257 -23.17 -42.58 -7.53
C ASP A 257 -22.13 -43.13 -8.55
N THR A 258 -21.29 -44.04 -8.10
CA THR A 258 -20.11 -44.58 -8.80
C THR A 258 -20.42 -45.54 -9.99
N THR A 259 -21.60 -45.36 -10.59
CA THR A 259 -22.00 -46.21 -11.73
C THR A 259 -22.02 -45.43 -13.03
N ASN A 260 -20.87 -45.10 -13.61
CA ASN A 260 -20.66 -45.09 -15.07
C ASN A 260 -19.26 -44.58 -15.42
N LYS A 261 -18.30 -45.51 -15.36
CA LYS A 261 -17.05 -45.40 -16.14
C LYS A 261 -17.32 -45.92 -17.54
N THR A 262 -17.80 -45.10 -18.45
CA THR A 262 -17.65 -45.32 -19.88
C THR A 262 -17.99 -44.06 -20.67
N ASN A 263 -17.10 -43.71 -21.54
CA ASN A 263 -17.15 -42.86 -22.73
C ASN A 263 -16.31 -41.58 -22.66
N ALA A 264 -15.07 -41.79 -23.08
CA ALA A 264 -14.02 -40.75 -23.23
C ALA A 264 -14.17 -39.84 -24.48
N ASP A 265 -15.28 -39.91 -25.22
CA ASP A 265 -15.42 -39.27 -26.53
C ASP A 265 -16.56 -38.27 -26.64
N GLN A 266 -16.62 -37.27 -25.76
CA GLN A 266 -17.58 -36.17 -25.97
C GLN A 266 -16.93 -34.78 -25.81
N ILE A 267 -16.77 -34.12 -26.94
CA ILE A 267 -16.42 -32.72 -27.09
C ILE A 267 -17.56 -31.87 -26.48
N PHE A 268 -17.23 -31.02 -25.47
CA PHE A 268 -18.21 -30.22 -24.75
C PHE A 268 -18.29 -28.81 -25.32
N ASP A 269 -19.42 -28.49 -25.94
CA ASP A 269 -19.90 -27.14 -26.23
C ASP A 269 -20.78 -26.65 -25.07
N THR A 270 -20.72 -25.37 -24.70
CA THR A 270 -21.49 -24.78 -23.58
C THR A 270 -23.01 -25.03 -23.70
N GLU A 271 -23.55 -24.96 -24.90
CA GLU A 271 -24.95 -25.32 -25.18
C GLU A 271 -25.26 -26.82 -24.97
N ARG A 272 -24.24 -27.66 -25.06
CA ARG A 272 -24.35 -29.12 -24.88
C ARG A 272 -24.36 -29.49 -23.41
N THR A 273 -23.59 -28.77 -22.56
CA THR A 273 -23.57 -28.98 -21.10
C THR A 273 -24.97 -28.73 -20.50
N GLU A 274 -25.66 -27.68 -20.93
CA GLU A 274 -27.05 -27.43 -20.53
C GLU A 274 -28.06 -28.50 -21.05
N LYS A 275 -27.81 -29.06 -22.24
CA LYS A 275 -28.65 -30.14 -22.79
C LYS A 275 -28.40 -31.48 -22.11
N ILE A 276 -27.17 -31.78 -21.69
CA ILE A 276 -26.82 -33.01 -20.94
C ILE A 276 -27.42 -32.94 -19.53
N ASP A 277 -27.31 -31.80 -18.82
CA ASP A 277 -27.95 -31.59 -17.52
C ASP A 277 -29.51 -31.77 -17.59
N LYS A 278 -30.12 -31.42 -18.72
CA LYS A 278 -31.55 -31.62 -18.97
C LYS A 278 -31.91 -33.07 -19.35
N ALA A 279 -30.96 -33.81 -19.95
CA ALA A 279 -31.19 -35.17 -20.39
C ALA A 279 -31.07 -36.22 -19.27
N ASP A 280 -30.05 -36.02 -18.34
CA ASP A 280 -29.77 -36.98 -17.26
C ASP A 280 -30.37 -36.59 -15.91
N GLY A 281 -30.90 -35.37 -15.74
CA GLY A 281 -31.53 -34.88 -14.50
C GLY A 281 -30.56 -34.72 -13.32
N LYS A 282 -29.24 -34.87 -13.51
CA LYS A 282 -28.20 -34.77 -12.45
C LYS A 282 -27.30 -33.56 -12.70
N MET A 283 -27.22 -32.66 -11.74
CA MET A 283 -26.25 -31.57 -11.73
C MET A 283 -24.84 -32.12 -11.52
N GLN A 284 -23.86 -31.65 -12.32
CA GLN A 284 -22.45 -31.99 -12.17
C GLN A 284 -21.66 -30.86 -11.53
N PRO A 285 -20.64 -31.15 -10.66
CA PRO A 285 -19.82 -30.15 -10.02
C PRO A 285 -18.95 -29.38 -11.02
N LEU A 286 -18.71 -28.08 -10.76
CA LEU A 286 -17.79 -27.24 -11.50
C LEU A 286 -16.42 -27.18 -10.80
N ASP A 287 -15.33 -27.12 -11.58
CA ASP A 287 -13.98 -26.91 -11.07
C ASP A 287 -13.68 -25.41 -10.91
N TYR A 288 -14.07 -24.60 -11.93
CA TYR A 288 -13.87 -23.16 -11.91
C TYR A 288 -15.06 -22.38 -12.44
N ILE A 289 -15.22 -21.16 -11.89
CA ILE A 289 -16.07 -20.12 -12.46
C ILE A 289 -15.17 -18.97 -12.91
N PHE A 290 -15.22 -18.63 -14.20
CA PHE A 290 -14.56 -17.47 -14.76
C PHE A 290 -15.45 -16.24 -14.63
N SER A 291 -14.90 -15.09 -14.23
CA SER A 291 -15.66 -13.86 -14.05
C SER A 291 -14.83 -12.60 -14.32
N VAL A 292 -15.48 -11.51 -14.71
CA VAL A 292 -14.81 -10.20 -14.85
C VAL A 292 -15.09 -9.33 -13.63
N GLU A 293 -16.33 -9.00 -13.31
CA GLU A 293 -16.69 -8.09 -12.21
C GLU A 293 -17.82 -8.59 -11.32
N ILE A 294 -18.60 -9.52 -11.84
CA ILE A 294 -19.88 -9.91 -11.25
C ILE A 294 -19.75 -10.55 -9.85
N LEU A 295 -18.60 -11.08 -9.52
CA LEU A 295 -18.30 -11.72 -8.24
C LEU A 295 -17.68 -10.76 -7.22
N ASN A 296 -17.56 -9.47 -7.54
CA ASN A 296 -17.00 -8.48 -6.61
C ASN A 296 -17.92 -8.21 -5.42
N GLU A 297 -19.27 -8.35 -5.58
CA GLU A 297 -20.26 -8.05 -4.54
C GLU A 297 -21.34 -9.13 -4.44
N GLY A 298 -21.82 -9.40 -3.23
CA GLY A 298 -23.06 -10.16 -2.98
C GLY A 298 -23.00 -11.67 -3.21
N VAL A 299 -21.83 -12.25 -3.44
CA VAL A 299 -21.67 -13.70 -3.63
C VAL A 299 -21.04 -14.34 -2.40
N ASP A 300 -21.68 -15.39 -1.89
CA ASP A 300 -21.20 -16.16 -0.74
C ASP A 300 -20.98 -17.61 -1.12
N ILE A 301 -19.75 -17.94 -1.55
CA ILE A 301 -19.30 -19.31 -1.78
C ILE A 301 -18.16 -19.56 -0.81
N VAL A 302 -18.48 -20.07 0.37
CA VAL A 302 -17.50 -20.29 1.45
C VAL A 302 -16.51 -21.41 1.12
N GLU A 303 -16.90 -22.32 0.21
CA GLU A 303 -16.13 -23.50 -0.17
C GLU A 303 -14.95 -23.18 -1.12
N VAL A 304 -14.87 -21.99 -1.69
CA VAL A 304 -13.77 -21.59 -2.60
C VAL A 304 -12.43 -21.81 -1.93
N ASN A 305 -11.57 -22.64 -2.56
CA ASN A 305 -10.26 -23.04 -2.05
C ASN A 305 -9.09 -22.62 -2.96
N GLN A 306 -9.38 -22.12 -4.17
CA GLN A 306 -8.38 -21.55 -5.06
C GLN A 306 -8.94 -20.28 -5.75
N VAL A 307 -8.15 -19.23 -5.81
CA VAL A 307 -8.49 -17.97 -6.51
C VAL A 307 -7.36 -17.63 -7.47
N ILE A 308 -7.70 -17.42 -8.75
CA ILE A 308 -6.75 -17.06 -9.80
C ILE A 308 -7.08 -15.67 -10.33
N MET A 309 -6.11 -14.78 -10.33
CA MET A 309 -6.23 -13.41 -10.82
C MET A 309 -5.44 -13.24 -12.11
N LEU A 310 -6.14 -13.01 -13.23
CA LEU A 310 -5.56 -12.80 -14.57
C LEU A 310 -5.71 -11.35 -15.03
N ARG A 311 -5.95 -10.43 -14.12
CA ARG A 311 -6.23 -9.03 -14.43
C ARG A 311 -5.36 -8.07 -13.64
N PRO A 312 -5.07 -6.85 -14.17
CA PRO A 312 -4.36 -5.83 -13.41
C PRO A 312 -5.13 -5.43 -12.15
N THR A 313 -4.42 -5.24 -11.06
CA THR A 313 -4.97 -4.66 -9.83
C THR A 313 -5.19 -3.16 -10.03
N GLU A 314 -6.43 -2.73 -10.06
CA GLU A 314 -6.79 -1.32 -10.25
C GLU A 314 -6.88 -0.55 -8.93
N SER A 315 -7.22 -1.24 -7.85
CA SER A 315 -7.43 -0.67 -6.53
C SER A 315 -7.15 -1.72 -5.45
N PRO A 316 -6.50 -1.35 -4.34
CA PRO A 316 -6.35 -2.24 -3.19
C PRO A 316 -7.68 -2.78 -2.66
N ILE A 317 -8.74 -1.98 -2.72
CA ILE A 317 -10.08 -2.37 -2.24
C ILE A 317 -10.65 -3.50 -3.09
N VAL A 318 -10.64 -3.36 -4.42
CA VAL A 318 -11.15 -4.38 -5.35
C VAL A 318 -10.34 -5.66 -5.22
N PHE A 319 -9.01 -5.55 -5.07
CA PHE A 319 -8.14 -6.68 -4.84
C PHE A 319 -8.53 -7.45 -3.57
N ILE A 320 -8.68 -6.78 -2.44
CA ILE A 320 -9.10 -7.40 -1.17
C ILE A 320 -10.51 -7.99 -1.25
N GLN A 321 -11.44 -7.38 -1.98
CA GLN A 321 -12.78 -7.93 -2.20
C GLN A 321 -12.74 -9.27 -2.94
N GLN A 322 -11.92 -9.36 -3.98
CA GLN A 322 -11.75 -10.61 -4.75
C GLN A 322 -11.05 -11.68 -3.93
N LEU A 323 -9.98 -11.33 -3.26
CA LEU A 323 -9.25 -12.19 -2.34
C LEU A 323 -10.18 -12.69 -1.22
N GLY A 324 -10.98 -11.80 -0.65
CA GLY A 324 -11.93 -12.09 0.43
C GLY A 324 -12.98 -13.16 0.09
N ARG A 325 -13.27 -13.39 -1.19
CA ARG A 325 -14.19 -14.48 -1.60
C ARG A 325 -13.68 -15.85 -1.20
N GLY A 326 -12.36 -16.05 -1.24
CA GLY A 326 -11.71 -17.28 -0.78
C GLY A 326 -11.42 -17.32 0.72
N LEU A 327 -11.45 -16.20 1.44
CA LEU A 327 -10.98 -16.15 2.83
C LEU A 327 -12.00 -16.57 3.89
N ARG A 328 -13.21 -16.96 3.51
CA ARG A 328 -14.22 -17.45 4.46
C ARG A 328 -13.89 -18.87 4.91
N LYS A 329 -14.13 -19.16 6.20
CA LYS A 329 -13.98 -20.49 6.76
C LYS A 329 -15.10 -21.41 6.30
N ALA A 330 -14.75 -22.64 5.91
CA ALA A 330 -15.70 -23.70 5.59
C ALA A 330 -15.20 -25.04 6.14
N ASN A 331 -16.12 -25.98 6.35
CA ASN A 331 -15.76 -27.33 6.75
C ASN A 331 -14.96 -28.01 5.63
N GLY A 332 -13.87 -28.70 5.98
CA GLY A 332 -13.01 -29.38 5.01
C GLY A 332 -12.08 -28.46 4.23
N LYS A 333 -12.06 -27.14 4.54
CA LYS A 333 -11.15 -26.17 3.94
C LYS A 333 -10.17 -25.64 4.97
N GLU A 334 -8.91 -26.01 4.84
CA GLU A 334 -7.84 -25.61 5.77
C GLU A 334 -7.22 -24.26 5.37
N TYR A 335 -7.02 -24.08 4.07
CA TYR A 335 -6.44 -22.85 3.50
C TYR A 335 -6.99 -22.57 2.11
N VAL A 336 -6.67 -21.39 1.59
CA VAL A 336 -6.95 -20.95 0.23
C VAL A 336 -5.65 -20.65 -0.49
N VAL A 337 -5.52 -21.12 -1.71
CA VAL A 337 -4.41 -20.76 -2.60
C VAL A 337 -4.86 -19.59 -3.49
N ILE A 338 -4.04 -18.55 -3.56
CA ILE A 338 -4.28 -17.38 -4.39
C ILE A 338 -3.11 -17.26 -5.36
N LEU A 339 -3.41 -17.34 -6.65
CA LEU A 339 -2.47 -17.22 -7.74
C LEU A 339 -2.74 -15.90 -8.46
N ASP A 340 -1.81 -14.97 -8.39
CA ASP A 340 -1.93 -13.67 -9.03
C ASP A 340 -0.90 -13.55 -10.16
N PHE A 341 -1.39 -13.56 -11.40
CA PHE A 341 -0.56 -13.51 -12.61
C PHE A 341 -0.19 -12.06 -12.94
N ILE A 342 0.99 -11.66 -12.50
CA ILE A 342 1.50 -10.30 -12.55
C ILE A 342 2.08 -10.01 -13.94
N GLY A 343 1.34 -9.24 -14.75
CA GLY A 343 1.74 -8.74 -16.06
C GLY A 343 2.56 -7.44 -16.01
N ASN A 344 2.75 -6.80 -17.16
CA ASN A 344 3.45 -5.52 -17.29
C ASN A 344 2.54 -4.32 -16.98
N TYR A 345 1.99 -4.26 -15.77
CA TYR A 345 1.02 -3.24 -15.36
C TYR A 345 1.67 -2.12 -14.54
N ASN A 346 1.18 -0.88 -14.74
CA ASN A 346 1.71 0.29 -14.03
C ASN A 346 1.34 0.30 -12.53
N ASN A 347 0.27 -0.40 -12.16
CA ASN A 347 -0.28 -0.38 -10.81
C ASN A 347 0.07 -1.63 -9.99
N ASN A 348 1.05 -2.43 -10.40
CA ASN A 348 1.48 -3.63 -9.64
C ASN A 348 1.88 -3.32 -8.19
N PHE A 349 2.34 -2.09 -7.91
CA PHE A 349 2.64 -1.63 -6.54
C PHE A 349 1.42 -1.62 -5.62
N MET A 350 0.19 -1.62 -6.16
CA MET A 350 -1.04 -1.67 -5.36
C MET A 350 -1.26 -3.04 -4.71
N ILE A 351 -0.68 -4.11 -5.26
CA ILE A 351 -0.77 -5.47 -4.71
C ILE A 351 -0.13 -5.53 -3.31
N PRO A 352 1.15 -5.19 -3.12
CA PRO A 352 1.75 -5.16 -1.80
C PRO A 352 1.09 -4.14 -0.86
N VAL A 353 0.60 -2.99 -1.34
CA VAL A 353 -0.20 -2.05 -0.54
C VAL A 353 -1.46 -2.71 0.00
N ALA A 354 -2.17 -3.45 -0.84
CA ALA A 354 -3.38 -4.16 -0.44
C ALA A 354 -3.10 -5.27 0.58
N LEU A 355 -2.08 -6.11 0.33
CA LEU A 355 -1.71 -7.23 1.19
C LEU A 355 -1.12 -6.79 2.53
N SER A 356 -0.30 -5.74 2.55
CA SER A 356 0.28 -5.19 3.78
C SER A 356 -0.71 -4.37 4.60
N GLY A 357 -1.75 -3.82 3.96
CA GLY A 357 -2.65 -2.84 4.56
C GLY A 357 -2.00 -1.46 4.79
N ASP A 358 -0.77 -1.26 4.36
CA ASP A 358 -0.04 0.01 4.46
C ASP A 358 -0.40 0.93 3.29
N ARG A 359 -1.20 1.94 3.58
CA ARG A 359 -1.64 2.98 2.63
C ARG A 359 -0.74 4.21 2.62
N SER A 360 0.44 4.16 3.25
CA SER A 360 1.38 5.30 3.25
C SER A 360 1.89 5.63 1.85
N TYR A 361 1.79 4.69 0.91
CA TYR A 361 2.36 4.75 -0.44
C TYR A 361 3.84 5.12 -0.44
N ASN A 362 4.49 4.84 0.68
CA ASN A 362 5.93 5.01 0.80
C ASN A 362 6.63 3.88 0.03
N ALA A 363 7.37 4.25 -0.99
CA ALA A 363 8.07 3.30 -1.86
C ALA A 363 8.95 2.31 -1.08
N ASP A 364 9.53 2.76 0.04
CA ASP A 364 10.43 1.93 0.84
C ASP A 364 9.69 0.89 1.67
N THR A 365 8.54 1.26 2.23
CA THR A 365 7.69 0.31 2.96
C THR A 365 7.15 -0.76 2.04
N ILE A 366 6.71 -0.37 0.83
CA ILE A 366 6.23 -1.29 -0.20
C ILE A 366 7.35 -2.25 -0.62
N ARG A 367 8.56 -1.74 -0.91
CA ARG A 367 9.72 -2.56 -1.30
C ARG A 367 10.11 -3.54 -0.20
N LYS A 368 10.17 -3.07 1.04
CA LYS A 368 10.49 -3.88 2.22
C LYS A 368 9.50 -5.04 2.37
N TYR A 369 8.20 -4.76 2.19
CA TYR A 369 7.16 -5.79 2.22
C TYR A 369 7.35 -6.86 1.13
N VAL A 370 7.60 -6.45 -0.12
CA VAL A 370 7.81 -7.37 -1.25
C VAL A 370 9.01 -8.28 -1.04
N ILE A 371 10.07 -7.78 -0.37
CA ILE A 371 11.28 -8.55 -0.12
C ILE A 371 11.13 -9.47 1.09
N SER A 372 10.57 -8.97 2.20
CA SER A 372 10.43 -9.74 3.45
C SER A 372 9.38 -10.85 3.35
N GLY A 373 8.43 -10.73 2.42
CA GLY A 373 7.45 -11.78 2.13
C GLY A 373 6.76 -12.34 3.38
N ASN A 374 6.96 -13.62 3.63
CA ASN A 374 6.28 -14.40 4.67
C ASN A 374 6.38 -13.88 6.12
N ASN A 375 7.33 -13.00 6.43
CA ASN A 375 7.62 -12.61 7.82
C ASN A 375 6.69 -11.52 8.38
N THR A 376 5.75 -11.02 7.58
CA THR A 376 4.94 -9.84 7.93
C THR A 376 3.45 -10.12 8.07
N ILE A 377 2.99 -11.34 7.77
CA ILE A 377 1.57 -11.69 7.84
C ILE A 377 1.30 -12.53 9.09
N PRO A 378 0.28 -12.16 9.90
CA PRO A 378 -0.09 -12.94 11.08
C PRO A 378 -0.61 -14.35 10.75
N GLY A 379 -0.31 -15.30 11.62
CA GLY A 379 -0.78 -16.68 11.50
C GLY A 379 0.03 -17.53 10.52
N ALA A 380 -0.59 -18.59 9.99
CA ALA A 380 0.02 -19.54 9.06
C ALA A 380 -0.04 -19.11 7.57
N SER A 381 -0.56 -17.91 7.29
CA SER A 381 -0.65 -17.38 5.92
C SER A 381 0.71 -16.99 5.39
N THR A 382 0.90 -17.11 4.07
CA THR A 382 2.17 -16.80 3.40
C THR A 382 1.94 -15.93 2.16
N VAL A 383 2.91 -15.06 1.88
CA VAL A 383 2.97 -14.27 0.64
C VAL A 383 4.30 -14.53 -0.04
N HIS A 384 4.25 -14.95 -1.27
CA HIS A 384 5.43 -15.20 -2.09
C HIS A 384 5.28 -14.52 -3.45
N PHE A 385 6.34 -13.85 -3.91
CA PHE A 385 6.47 -13.32 -5.26
C PHE A 385 7.64 -14.02 -5.96
N ASP A 386 7.47 -14.46 -7.19
CA ASP A 386 8.62 -14.86 -7.99
C ASP A 386 9.52 -13.67 -8.33
N GLU A 387 10.75 -13.90 -8.76
CA GLU A 387 11.75 -12.84 -8.94
C GLU A 387 11.32 -11.82 -10.02
N ILE A 388 10.69 -12.28 -11.10
CA ILE A 388 10.22 -11.41 -12.18
C ILE A 388 9.01 -10.58 -11.74
N ALA A 389 8.09 -11.20 -10.98
CA ALA A 389 6.97 -10.48 -10.38
C ALA A 389 7.45 -9.38 -9.43
N LYS A 390 8.48 -9.64 -8.60
CA LYS A 390 9.14 -8.61 -7.77
C LYS A 390 9.69 -7.47 -8.62
N ASP A 391 10.41 -7.79 -9.68
CA ASP A 391 10.99 -6.79 -10.59
C ASP A 391 9.90 -5.93 -11.26
N ARG A 392 8.78 -6.54 -11.70
CA ARG A 392 7.62 -5.81 -12.25
C ARG A 392 6.97 -4.90 -11.21
N ILE A 393 6.85 -5.34 -9.96
CA ILE A 393 6.35 -4.51 -8.87
C ILE A 393 7.32 -3.35 -8.60
N PHE A 394 8.63 -3.60 -8.51
CA PHE A 394 9.62 -2.55 -8.30
C PHE A 394 9.63 -1.52 -9.44
N ALA A 395 9.58 -1.99 -10.69
CA ALA A 395 9.48 -1.11 -11.85
C ALA A 395 8.21 -0.24 -11.83
N SER A 396 7.11 -0.76 -11.30
CA SER A 396 5.87 0.00 -11.12
C SER A 396 6.00 1.07 -10.04
N ILE A 397 6.67 0.77 -8.92
CA ILE A 397 6.96 1.72 -7.84
C ILE A 397 7.80 2.90 -8.35
N ASP A 398 8.84 2.62 -9.14
CA ASP A 398 9.74 3.65 -9.68
C ASP A 398 9.06 4.53 -10.73
N LYS A 399 8.03 4.01 -11.38
CA LYS A 399 7.26 4.69 -12.44
C LYS A 399 5.89 5.17 -12.00
N ILE A 400 5.61 5.31 -10.69
CA ILE A 400 4.29 5.74 -10.21
C ILE A 400 3.88 7.04 -10.90
N LYS A 401 3.05 6.92 -11.92
CA LYS A 401 2.41 8.05 -12.60
C LYS A 401 1.08 8.32 -11.89
N GLY A 402 0.87 9.60 -11.52
CA GLY A 402 -0.39 9.99 -10.90
C GLY A 402 -0.36 10.00 -9.37
N MET A 403 0.82 10.15 -8.74
CA MET A 403 0.93 10.31 -7.28
C MET A 403 0.01 11.43 -6.77
N LYS A 404 -0.14 12.51 -7.52
CA LYS A 404 -1.09 13.59 -7.19
C LYS A 404 -2.56 13.12 -7.15
N SER A 405 -2.95 12.15 -8.00
CA SER A 405 -4.29 11.54 -7.96
C SER A 405 -4.46 10.69 -6.71
N ILE A 406 -3.46 9.86 -6.39
CA ILE A 406 -3.47 9.02 -5.18
C ILE A 406 -3.58 9.87 -3.91
N ILE A 407 -2.78 10.95 -3.83
CA ILE A 407 -2.83 11.89 -2.71
C ILE A 407 -4.23 12.52 -2.60
N ARG A 408 -4.81 12.92 -3.73
CA ARG A 408 -6.15 13.52 -3.76
C ARG A 408 -7.23 12.52 -3.34
N GLU A 409 -7.18 11.29 -3.83
CA GLU A 409 -8.11 10.22 -3.46
C GLU A 409 -8.04 9.91 -1.96
N SER A 410 -6.82 9.76 -1.43
CA SER A 410 -6.59 9.59 0.01
C SER A 410 -7.10 10.78 0.85
N TYR A 411 -6.88 12.00 0.36
CA TYR A 411 -7.40 13.21 1.00
C TYR A 411 -8.93 13.23 1.05
N VAL A 412 -9.60 12.93 -0.06
CA VAL A 412 -11.07 12.92 -0.14
C VAL A 412 -11.63 11.85 0.79
N SER A 413 -11.07 10.64 0.77
CA SER A 413 -11.46 9.56 1.67
C SER A 413 -11.31 9.97 3.14
N LEU A 414 -10.15 10.53 3.51
CA LEU A 414 -9.88 10.95 4.88
C LEU A 414 -10.76 12.15 5.31
N LYS A 415 -10.98 13.13 4.42
CA LYS A 415 -11.89 14.27 4.65
C LYS A 415 -13.31 13.80 4.93
N ASN A 416 -13.81 12.86 4.10
CA ASN A 416 -15.14 12.29 4.23
C ASN A 416 -15.29 11.53 5.56
N ARG A 417 -14.26 10.76 5.93
CA ARG A 417 -14.21 9.99 7.18
C ARG A 417 -14.22 10.88 8.42
N LEU A 418 -13.44 11.98 8.40
CA LEU A 418 -13.30 12.90 9.52
C LEU A 418 -14.39 13.98 9.59
N GLY A 419 -15.13 14.22 8.50
CA GLY A 419 -16.12 15.30 8.40
C GLY A 419 -15.51 16.71 8.44
N ARG A 420 -14.20 16.82 8.25
CA ARG A 420 -13.44 18.07 8.22
C ARG A 420 -12.23 17.96 7.31
N VAL A 421 -11.65 19.09 6.97
CA VAL A 421 -10.36 19.10 6.28
C VAL A 421 -9.31 18.41 7.15
N PRO A 422 -8.68 17.31 6.66
CA PRO A 422 -7.59 16.65 7.37
C PRO A 422 -6.33 17.53 7.36
N TYR A 423 -5.44 17.31 8.33
CA TYR A 423 -4.09 17.86 8.40
C TYR A 423 -3.05 16.74 8.20
N LEU A 424 -1.77 17.06 8.09
CA LEU A 424 -0.70 16.05 7.87
C LEU A 424 -0.67 14.98 8.97
N LEU A 425 -0.96 15.36 10.21
CA LEU A 425 -1.04 14.42 11.32
C LEU A 425 -2.18 13.41 11.14
N ASP A 426 -3.32 13.84 10.62
CA ASP A 426 -4.44 12.94 10.34
C ASP A 426 -4.05 11.86 9.32
N PHE A 427 -3.30 12.21 8.27
CA PHE A 427 -2.78 11.24 7.31
C PHE A 427 -1.85 10.23 7.99
N TYR A 428 -0.94 10.71 8.82
CA TYR A 428 0.04 9.87 9.50
C TYR A 428 -0.63 8.90 10.49
N GLU A 429 -1.56 9.39 11.31
CA GLU A 429 -2.24 8.61 12.34
C GLU A 429 -3.24 7.58 11.79
N ASN A 430 -3.86 7.89 10.66
CA ASN A 430 -4.80 6.98 10.02
C ASN A 430 -4.13 6.00 9.02
N GLY A 431 -2.78 6.02 8.91
CA GLY A 431 -2.04 5.14 8.01
C GLY A 431 -2.36 5.39 6.54
N GLU A 432 -2.66 6.65 6.20
CA GLU A 432 -2.88 7.13 4.83
C GLU A 432 -1.55 7.59 4.20
N VAL A 433 -1.60 8.30 3.06
CA VAL A 433 -0.40 8.76 2.36
C VAL A 433 0.59 9.43 3.30
N ASP A 434 1.87 8.99 3.27
CA ASP A 434 2.92 9.59 4.10
C ASP A 434 3.01 11.11 3.86
N PRO A 435 2.94 11.95 4.91
CA PRO A 435 3.09 13.40 4.80
C PRO A 435 4.27 13.85 3.94
N LEU A 436 5.41 13.15 3.99
CA LEU A 436 6.57 13.48 3.17
C LEU A 436 6.34 13.29 1.67
N VAL A 437 5.47 12.36 1.28
CA VAL A 437 5.07 12.16 -0.13
C VAL A 437 4.24 13.36 -0.60
N ILE A 438 3.33 13.87 0.25
CA ILE A 438 2.55 15.08 -0.05
C ILE A 438 3.48 16.28 -0.24
N ILE A 439 4.44 16.48 0.68
CA ILE A 439 5.39 17.58 0.61
C ILE A 439 6.34 17.46 -0.60
N LYS A 440 6.74 16.26 -0.97
CA LYS A 440 7.54 16.02 -2.18
C LYS A 440 6.82 16.50 -3.44
N GLU A 441 5.50 16.26 -3.56
CA GLU A 441 4.69 16.61 -4.73
C GLU A 441 4.23 18.07 -4.78
N TYR A 442 3.98 18.69 -3.61
CA TYR A 442 3.37 20.01 -3.50
C TYR A 442 4.23 21.05 -2.79
N LYS A 443 5.39 20.69 -2.24
CA LYS A 443 6.33 21.50 -1.44
C LYS A 443 5.81 21.88 -0.05
N THR A 444 4.53 22.20 0.09
CA THR A 444 3.88 22.51 1.36
C THR A 444 2.48 21.89 1.39
N TYR A 445 1.97 21.68 2.58
CA TYR A 445 0.57 21.26 2.75
C TYR A 445 -0.41 22.35 2.30
N GLN A 446 -0.06 23.63 2.51
CA GLN A 446 -0.84 24.77 2.00
C GLN A 446 -1.01 24.74 0.48
N ALA A 447 0.06 24.49 -0.28
CA ALA A 447 -0.01 24.41 -1.72
C ALA A 447 -0.88 23.23 -2.20
N PHE A 448 -0.88 22.12 -1.44
CA PHE A 448 -1.80 21.02 -1.67
C PHE A 448 -3.25 21.44 -1.42
N LEU A 449 -3.55 22.08 -0.29
CA LEU A 449 -4.90 22.57 0.04
C LEU A 449 -5.40 23.60 -1.00
N GLU A 450 -4.54 24.49 -1.46
CA GLU A 450 -4.87 25.44 -2.54
C GLU A 450 -5.19 24.73 -3.88
N ALA A 451 -4.63 23.54 -4.11
CA ALA A 451 -4.91 22.78 -5.32
C ALA A 451 -6.24 21.99 -5.23
N VAL A 452 -6.63 21.51 -4.05
CA VAL A 452 -7.81 20.66 -3.86
C VAL A 452 -9.03 21.41 -3.31
N GLU A 453 -8.83 22.44 -2.48
CA GLU A 453 -9.87 23.25 -1.81
C GLU A 453 -9.79 24.73 -2.25
N LYS A 454 -9.69 24.98 -3.53
CA LYS A 454 -9.37 26.29 -4.14
C LYS A 454 -10.08 27.49 -3.48
N GLU A 455 -11.39 27.43 -3.37
CA GLU A 455 -12.22 28.53 -2.85
C GLU A 455 -12.00 28.81 -1.37
N LEU A 456 -11.57 27.78 -0.62
CA LEU A 456 -11.42 27.87 0.83
C LEU A 456 -10.02 28.28 1.27
N TYR A 457 -8.97 27.99 0.48
CA TYR A 457 -7.58 28.13 0.91
C TYR A 457 -6.76 29.15 0.13
N ILE A 458 -7.14 29.49 -1.12
CA ILE A 458 -6.45 30.53 -1.90
C ILE A 458 -6.58 31.87 -1.15
N GLY A 459 -5.44 32.50 -0.87
CA GLY A 459 -5.38 33.79 -0.21
C GLY A 459 -5.46 33.75 1.32
N ARG A 460 -5.59 32.57 1.96
CA ARG A 460 -5.58 32.48 3.44
C ARG A 460 -4.22 32.79 4.06
N LEU A 461 -3.13 32.47 3.36
CA LEU A 461 -1.77 32.75 3.82
C LEU A 461 -1.12 33.78 2.92
N ASN A 462 -0.36 34.69 3.52
CA ASN A 462 0.52 35.61 2.79
C ASN A 462 1.80 34.90 2.35
N GLU A 463 2.59 35.56 1.49
CA GLU A 463 3.77 34.96 0.88
C GLU A 463 4.85 34.58 1.92
N GLN A 464 5.00 35.38 2.97
CA GLN A 464 5.99 35.12 4.03
C GLN A 464 5.60 33.92 4.89
N GLU A 465 4.31 33.72 5.15
CA GLU A 465 3.77 32.55 5.85
C GLU A 465 4.02 31.28 5.01
N LYS A 466 3.75 31.34 3.69
CA LYS A 466 4.01 30.22 2.77
C LYS A 466 5.49 29.85 2.70
N ILE A 467 6.38 30.85 2.64
CA ILE A 467 7.84 30.62 2.65
C ILE A 467 8.28 29.97 3.96
N THR A 468 7.72 30.37 5.09
CA THR A 468 8.03 29.78 6.40
C THR A 468 7.59 28.31 6.46
N LEU A 469 6.38 28.00 6.00
CA LEU A 469 5.90 26.60 5.93
C LEU A 469 6.74 25.75 4.98
N GLU A 470 7.16 26.30 3.82
CA GLU A 470 8.02 25.57 2.88
C GLU A 470 9.36 25.21 3.52
N TYR A 471 9.97 26.16 4.21
CA TYR A 471 11.24 25.92 4.90
C TYR A 471 11.12 24.87 5.99
N LEU A 472 10.15 25.00 6.90
CA LEU A 472 9.93 24.04 7.99
C LEU A 472 9.56 22.65 7.46
N SER A 473 8.67 22.55 6.48
CA SER A 473 8.31 21.27 5.86
C SER A 473 9.53 20.56 5.25
N LYS A 474 10.42 21.35 4.61
CA LYS A 474 11.63 20.83 3.97
C LYS A 474 12.72 20.45 4.97
N THR A 475 12.78 21.10 6.13
CA THR A 475 13.91 21.02 7.05
C THR A 475 13.66 20.12 8.26
N ILE A 476 12.46 20.20 8.88
CA ILE A 476 12.19 19.55 10.17
C ILE A 476 11.08 18.50 10.13
N LEU A 477 10.24 18.47 9.10
CA LEU A 477 9.10 17.54 9.02
C LEU A 477 9.55 16.06 8.96
N SER A 478 10.77 15.78 8.47
CA SER A 478 11.31 14.41 8.46
C SER A 478 11.37 13.80 9.85
N GLY A 479 11.52 14.62 10.89
CA GLY A 479 11.62 14.18 12.26
C GLY A 479 12.94 13.43 12.55
N ALA A 480 14.01 13.62 11.75
CA ALA A 480 15.28 12.94 11.95
C ALA A 480 15.91 13.23 13.32
N ARG A 481 15.63 14.41 13.90
CA ARG A 481 15.99 14.78 15.27
C ARG A 481 14.94 15.67 15.92
N PRO A 482 14.84 15.73 17.26
CA PRO A 482 13.74 16.43 17.95
C PRO A 482 14.06 17.87 18.38
N PHE A 483 15.28 18.39 18.18
CA PHE A 483 15.75 19.63 18.81
C PHE A 483 14.94 20.85 18.35
N GLU A 484 14.87 21.09 17.05
CA GLU A 484 14.10 22.19 16.46
C GLU A 484 12.62 22.11 16.78
N LEU A 485 12.09 20.88 16.72
CA LEU A 485 10.68 20.60 16.94
C LEU A 485 10.27 20.95 18.38
N GLU A 486 11.07 20.54 19.38
CA GLU A 486 10.75 20.85 20.78
C GLU A 486 10.96 22.34 21.10
N ILE A 487 12.00 22.98 20.58
CA ILE A 487 12.16 24.42 20.76
C ILE A 487 10.98 25.18 20.14
N LEU A 488 10.63 24.89 18.90
CA LEU A 488 9.52 25.52 18.21
C LEU A 488 8.19 25.25 18.93
N ARG A 489 7.95 24.02 19.40
CA ARG A 489 6.77 23.65 20.18
C ARG A 489 6.61 24.49 21.46
N GLN A 490 7.71 24.81 22.14
CA GLN A 490 7.67 25.68 23.32
C GLN A 490 7.40 27.14 22.92
N LEU A 491 8.03 27.60 21.84
CA LEU A 491 7.82 28.96 21.33
C LEU A 491 6.40 29.18 20.76
N MET A 492 5.70 28.11 20.35
CA MET A 492 4.27 28.20 20.03
C MET A 492 3.40 28.48 21.26
N LYS A 493 3.82 27.96 22.43
CA LYS A 493 3.05 28.07 23.70
C LYS A 493 3.36 29.35 24.50
N LYS A 494 4.60 29.79 24.47
CA LYS A 494 5.11 30.92 25.24
C LYS A 494 6.08 31.78 24.41
N PRO A 495 6.24 33.10 24.76
CA PRO A 495 7.04 33.99 23.94
C PRO A 495 8.55 33.77 24.07
N SER A 496 9.01 33.06 25.09
CA SER A 496 10.45 32.79 25.31
C SER A 496 10.68 31.48 26.03
N ILE A 497 11.89 30.96 25.87
CA ILE A 497 12.38 29.73 26.53
C ILE A 497 13.87 29.84 26.81
N SER A 498 14.32 29.49 28.03
CA SER A 498 15.72 29.44 28.38
C SER A 498 16.36 28.12 27.96
N ILE A 499 17.66 28.12 27.73
CA ILE A 499 18.45 26.90 27.44
C ILE A 499 18.30 25.87 28.58
N ASN A 500 18.22 26.32 29.84
CA ASN A 500 18.04 25.41 30.96
C ASN A 500 16.66 24.69 30.90
N GLU A 501 15.59 25.39 30.57
CA GLU A 501 14.28 24.76 30.37
C GLU A 501 14.29 23.75 29.21
N ILE A 502 15.02 24.05 28.12
CA ILE A 502 15.20 23.11 27.01
C ILE A 502 15.89 21.84 27.51
N ARG A 503 16.98 21.97 28.26
CA ARG A 503 17.70 20.83 28.84
C ARG A 503 16.81 19.98 29.75
N GLU A 504 16.02 20.62 30.60
CA GLU A 504 15.07 19.93 31.47
C GLU A 504 13.99 19.15 30.66
N ILE A 505 13.50 19.73 29.57
CA ILE A 505 12.55 19.04 28.67
C ILE A 505 13.19 17.79 28.09
N PHE A 506 14.44 17.87 27.63
CA PHE A 506 15.13 16.71 27.04
C PHE A 506 15.45 15.62 28.07
N ILE A 507 15.86 16.00 29.27
CA ILE A 507 16.05 15.04 30.38
C ILE A 507 14.71 14.32 30.69
N ARG A 508 13.64 15.08 30.85
CA ARG A 508 12.35 14.52 31.28
C ARG A 508 11.65 13.66 30.21
N ARG A 509 11.72 14.08 28.93
CA ARG A 509 10.97 13.43 27.85
C ARG A 509 11.76 12.33 27.12
N TYR A 510 13.08 12.55 27.00
CA TYR A 510 13.93 11.70 26.16
C TYR A 510 14.99 10.96 26.96
N ASP A 511 15.08 11.20 28.26
CA ASP A 511 16.17 10.68 29.12
C ASP A 511 17.54 10.98 28.49
N TYR A 512 17.71 12.22 27.99
CA TYR A 512 18.86 12.67 27.23
C TYR A 512 19.38 14.02 27.70
N LYS A 513 20.68 14.12 27.94
CA LYS A 513 21.35 15.37 28.29
C LYS A 513 21.87 16.06 27.02
N VAL A 514 21.07 16.97 26.46
CA VAL A 514 21.40 17.69 25.24
C VAL A 514 22.62 18.60 25.44
N ASN A 515 23.57 18.57 24.49
CA ASN A 515 24.74 19.43 24.48
C ASN A 515 24.40 20.81 23.89
N MET A 516 25.29 21.78 24.13
CA MET A 516 25.10 23.17 23.69
C MET A 516 25.12 23.27 22.16
N GLN A 517 26.02 22.57 21.51
CA GLN A 517 26.18 22.58 20.06
C GLN A 517 24.85 22.18 19.33
N SER A 518 24.14 21.19 19.84
CA SER A 518 22.84 20.78 19.27
C SER A 518 21.75 21.83 19.47
N ILE A 519 21.77 22.54 20.60
CA ILE A 519 20.81 23.62 20.88
C ILE A 519 21.10 24.83 19.97
N ASP A 520 22.36 25.25 19.87
CA ASP A 520 22.78 26.37 19.03
C ASP A 520 22.48 26.10 17.55
N ASN A 521 22.81 24.89 17.09
CA ASN A 521 22.50 24.50 15.72
C ASN A 521 20.99 24.48 15.44
N ALA A 522 20.17 24.00 16.39
CA ALA A 522 18.72 24.03 16.25
C ALA A 522 18.18 25.46 16.21
N ALA A 523 18.76 26.38 16.98
CA ALA A 523 18.43 27.81 16.93
C ALA A 523 18.80 28.41 15.56
N ASP A 524 19.99 28.11 15.01
CA ASP A 524 20.40 28.54 13.66
C ASP A 524 19.46 28.02 12.56
N VAL A 525 18.97 26.79 12.69
CA VAL A 525 17.94 26.24 11.81
C VAL A 525 16.68 27.07 11.89
N LEU A 526 16.15 27.35 13.09
CA LEU A 526 14.91 28.13 13.28
C LEU A 526 15.05 29.60 12.91
N GLN A 527 16.28 30.11 12.80
CA GLN A 527 16.59 31.45 12.29
C GLN A 527 16.73 31.51 10.75
N GLY A 528 16.57 30.39 10.04
CA GLY A 528 16.75 30.34 8.59
C GLY A 528 18.20 30.43 8.11
N LYS A 529 19.17 30.26 9.00
CA LYS A 529 20.60 30.26 8.65
C LYS A 529 21.06 28.93 8.00
N PHE A 530 20.29 27.86 8.21
CA PHE A 530 20.61 26.51 7.70
C PHE A 530 20.12 26.32 6.26
N VAL A 531 20.90 26.83 5.30
CA VAL A 531 20.62 26.77 3.85
C VAL A 531 21.83 26.32 3.06
N SER A 532 21.60 25.65 1.92
CA SER A 532 22.69 25.06 1.10
C SER A 532 23.25 25.96 0.00
N LYS A 533 22.45 26.91 -0.51
CA LYS A 533 22.76 27.70 -1.69
C LYS A 533 22.33 29.16 -1.53
N ASP A 534 22.98 30.05 -2.26
CA ASP A 534 22.69 31.49 -2.23
C ASP A 534 21.22 31.82 -2.58
N ASP A 535 20.62 31.10 -3.53
CA ASP A 535 19.22 31.30 -3.90
C ASP A 535 18.25 30.83 -2.81
N GLU A 536 18.57 29.74 -2.09
CA GLU A 536 17.82 29.35 -0.91
C GLU A 536 18.00 30.36 0.23
N TYR A 537 19.20 30.88 0.42
CA TYR A 537 19.45 31.93 1.41
C TYR A 537 18.60 33.15 1.12
N LYS A 538 18.58 33.66 -0.12
CA LYS A 538 17.72 34.80 -0.51
C LYS A 538 16.25 34.55 -0.22
N ARG A 539 15.78 33.31 -0.37
CA ARG A 539 14.37 32.93 -0.14
C ARG A 539 14.05 32.77 1.33
N PHE A 540 14.93 32.14 2.09
CA PHE A 540 14.67 31.71 3.46
C PHE A 540 15.35 32.53 4.56
N CYS A 541 16.17 33.51 4.23
CA CYS A 541 16.89 34.35 5.22
C CYS A 541 16.01 35.23 6.09
N ARG A 542 14.71 35.30 5.81
CA ARG A 542 13.71 36.07 6.58
C ARG A 542 12.72 35.18 7.34
N ILE A 543 13.15 33.97 7.70
CA ILE A 543 12.38 33.06 8.56
C ILE A 543 12.65 33.46 10.02
N ASP A 544 12.18 34.59 10.42
CA ASP A 544 12.40 35.21 11.73
C ASP A 544 11.54 34.53 12.79
N ILE A 545 11.88 33.32 13.26
CA ILE A 545 11.12 32.56 14.27
C ILE A 545 11.58 32.96 15.66
N LEU A 546 12.90 32.94 15.89
CA LEU A 546 13.47 33.25 17.21
C LEU A 546 14.73 34.13 17.10
N GLU A 547 15.05 34.78 18.19
CA GLU A 547 16.32 35.46 18.48
C GLU A 547 16.83 35.06 19.87
N GLU A 548 18.15 35.08 20.06
CA GLU A 548 18.78 34.77 21.34
C GLU A 548 19.31 36.04 21.99
N ASP A 549 19.07 36.19 23.30
CA ASP A 549 19.59 37.32 24.09
C ASP A 549 20.90 36.97 24.80
N SER A 550 21.52 37.97 25.43
CA SER A 550 22.78 37.82 26.19
C SER A 550 22.69 36.89 27.42
N ASN A 551 21.47 36.47 27.80
CA ASN A 551 21.22 35.60 28.96
C ASN A 551 20.93 34.15 28.54
N ASN A 552 21.21 33.78 27.28
CA ASN A 552 20.92 32.49 26.70
C ASN A 552 19.39 32.11 26.77
N ILE A 553 18.56 33.09 26.46
CA ILE A 553 17.10 32.94 26.34
C ILE A 553 16.70 33.13 24.89
N PHE A 554 15.99 32.17 24.33
CA PHE A 554 15.39 32.28 23.02
C PHE A 554 14.05 33.00 23.12
N HIS A 555 13.91 34.09 22.38
CA HIS A 555 12.69 34.89 22.29
C HIS A 555 12.05 34.68 20.92
N ARG A 556 10.74 34.53 20.92
CA ARG A 556 9.96 34.53 19.69
C ARG A 556 9.98 35.92 19.06
N MET A 557 10.39 36.04 17.82
CA MET A 557 10.43 37.33 17.12
C MET A 557 9.06 37.94 16.89
N ASN A 558 9.00 39.27 16.88
CA ASN A 558 7.74 40.00 16.71
C ASN A 558 7.05 39.71 15.38
N ASN A 559 7.81 39.56 14.27
CA ASN A 559 7.28 39.23 12.96
C ASN A 559 6.61 37.86 12.96
N PHE A 560 7.24 36.89 13.62
CA PHE A 560 6.65 35.54 13.76
C PHE A 560 5.42 35.56 14.65
N THR A 561 5.46 36.32 15.74
CA THR A 561 4.29 36.52 16.63
C THR A 561 3.11 37.10 15.87
N THR A 562 3.33 38.06 14.99
CA THR A 562 2.28 38.65 14.13
C THR A 562 1.71 37.61 13.17
N ARG A 563 2.57 36.82 12.54
CA ARG A 563 2.13 35.72 11.63
C ARG A 563 1.30 34.66 12.37
N LEU A 564 1.60 34.36 13.64
CA LEU A 564 0.84 33.40 14.45
C LEU A 564 -0.58 33.88 14.82
N GLN A 565 -0.94 35.13 14.53
CA GLN A 565 -2.32 35.61 14.62
C GLN A 565 -3.21 35.05 13.52
N ASN A 566 -2.59 34.56 12.41
CA ASN A 566 -3.29 33.81 11.41
C ASN A 566 -3.47 32.35 11.89
N GLU A 567 -4.70 32.01 12.25
CA GLU A 567 -5.05 30.69 12.82
C GLU A 567 -4.70 29.52 11.88
N GLU A 568 -4.82 29.71 10.54
CA GLU A 568 -4.48 28.66 9.58
C GLU A 568 -2.97 28.43 9.56
N PHE A 569 -2.18 29.49 9.54
CA PHE A 569 -0.72 29.39 9.59
C PHE A 569 -0.25 28.70 10.88
N LYS A 570 -0.82 29.11 12.02
CA LYS A 570 -0.52 28.52 13.32
C LYS A 570 -0.83 27.02 13.36
N LYS A 571 -2.01 26.61 12.87
CA LYS A 571 -2.41 25.20 12.79
C LYS A 571 -1.45 24.37 11.95
N GLN A 572 -1.03 24.88 10.79
CA GLN A 572 -0.09 24.14 9.94
C GLN A 572 1.31 24.04 10.55
N ILE A 573 1.75 25.03 11.36
CA ILE A 573 3.01 24.89 12.12
C ILE A 573 2.87 23.83 13.23
N ASP A 574 1.79 23.87 14.00
CA ASP A 574 1.52 22.86 15.04
C ASP A 574 1.48 21.45 14.41
N ASP A 575 0.87 21.31 13.25
CA ASP A 575 0.79 20.05 12.49
C ASP A 575 2.18 19.55 12.07
N ILE A 576 3.03 20.42 11.53
CA ILE A 576 4.44 20.07 11.18
C ILE A 576 5.21 19.59 12.42
N ILE A 577 5.02 20.26 13.57
CA ILE A 577 5.69 19.90 14.82
C ILE A 577 5.23 18.52 15.29
N GLU A 578 3.92 18.29 15.37
CA GLU A 578 3.38 17.03 15.90
C GLU A 578 3.72 15.84 14.98
N VAL A 579 3.63 16.00 13.65
CA VAL A 579 4.07 14.98 12.70
C VAL A 579 5.57 14.69 12.84
N GLY A 580 6.41 15.73 12.89
CA GLY A 580 7.85 15.57 13.03
C GLY A 580 8.23 14.84 14.33
N LEU A 581 7.63 15.22 15.47
CA LEU A 581 7.88 14.57 16.77
C LEU A 581 7.39 13.12 16.79
N LYS A 582 6.24 12.84 16.19
CA LYS A 582 5.72 11.48 16.10
C LYS A 582 6.61 10.59 15.23
N ARG A 583 7.04 11.08 14.06
CA ARG A 583 8.00 10.39 13.20
C ARG A 583 9.33 10.14 13.91
N TYR A 584 9.83 11.14 14.67
CA TYR A 584 11.01 10.97 15.51
C TYR A 584 10.83 9.81 16.50
N HIS A 585 9.72 9.82 17.24
CA HIS A 585 9.43 8.77 18.20
C HIS A 585 9.35 7.38 17.55
N ASP A 586 8.66 7.27 16.43
CA ASP A 586 8.40 5.98 15.79
C ASP A 586 9.64 5.39 15.07
N LYS A 587 10.54 6.25 14.54
CA LYS A 587 11.66 5.82 13.69
C LYS A 587 13.05 6.09 14.27
N TYR A 588 13.23 7.21 14.96
CA TYR A 588 14.56 7.73 15.27
C TYR A 588 14.86 7.85 16.77
N GLN A 589 13.93 7.47 17.66
CA GLN A 589 14.07 7.65 19.11
C GLN A 589 15.37 7.06 19.69
N SER A 590 15.82 5.92 19.14
CA SER A 590 17.05 5.26 19.58
C SER A 590 18.32 6.08 19.28
N SER A 591 18.28 7.02 18.31
CA SER A 591 19.45 7.79 17.89
C SER A 591 20.11 8.61 19.00
N LEU A 592 19.33 9.13 19.95
CA LEU A 592 19.88 9.90 21.08
C LEU A 592 20.65 9.06 22.10
N LYS A 593 20.42 7.74 22.12
CA LYS A 593 21.08 6.80 23.05
C LYS A 593 22.26 6.07 22.42
N ASN A 594 22.44 6.21 21.11
CA ASN A 594 23.53 5.59 20.37
C ASN A 594 24.78 6.49 20.34
N GLU A 595 25.96 5.91 20.14
CA GLU A 595 27.19 6.66 19.92
C GLU A 595 27.14 7.47 18.60
N SER A 596 26.45 6.92 17.59
CA SER A 596 26.16 7.57 16.32
C SER A 596 24.75 8.15 16.33
N PRO A 597 24.51 9.37 15.81
CA PRO A 597 23.18 9.96 15.75
C PRO A 597 22.28 9.31 14.67
N PHE A 598 22.75 8.27 14.01
CA PHE A 598 22.03 7.56 12.95
C PHE A 598 21.49 6.24 13.46
N VAL A 599 20.26 5.91 13.02
CA VAL A 599 19.63 4.60 13.25
C VAL A 599 19.93 3.69 12.06
N LEU A 600 20.46 2.51 12.34
CA LEU A 600 20.88 1.55 11.33
C LEU A 600 19.70 1.15 10.43
N TYR A 601 19.90 1.18 9.12
CA TYR A 601 18.95 0.90 8.05
C TYR A 601 17.77 1.87 7.91
N GLU A 602 17.72 2.96 8.68
CA GLU A 602 16.80 4.06 8.40
C GLU A 602 17.33 4.97 7.29
N LYS A 603 16.41 5.69 6.64
CA LYS A 603 16.74 6.56 5.51
C LYS A 603 16.96 8.00 5.92
N TYR A 604 18.01 8.58 5.36
CA TYR A 604 18.41 9.97 5.57
C TYR A 604 18.65 10.66 4.24
N SER A 605 18.18 11.89 4.13
CA SER A 605 18.63 12.80 3.08
C SER A 605 20.01 13.34 3.44
N ARG A 606 20.74 13.88 2.46
CA ARG A 606 22.00 14.57 2.73
C ARG A 606 21.84 15.77 3.67
N ARG A 607 20.64 16.39 3.67
CA ARG A 607 20.27 17.46 4.60
C ARG A 607 20.15 16.92 6.03
N ASP A 608 19.49 15.79 6.21
CA ASP A 608 19.37 15.16 7.54
C ASP A 608 20.74 14.82 8.11
N VAL A 609 21.69 14.37 7.27
CA VAL A 609 23.10 14.16 7.71
C VAL A 609 23.72 15.46 8.20
N SER A 610 23.56 16.58 7.48
CA SER A 610 24.05 17.88 7.92
C SER A 610 23.43 18.32 9.25
N LEU A 611 22.15 18.10 9.44
CA LEU A 611 21.42 18.39 10.69
C LEU A 611 21.93 17.54 11.84
N LEU A 612 22.01 16.24 11.66
CA LEU A 612 22.42 15.28 12.70
C LEU A 612 23.87 15.50 13.14
N MET A 613 24.71 15.96 12.23
CA MET A 613 26.11 16.33 12.51
C MET A 613 26.28 17.76 13.03
N ASN A 614 25.19 18.46 13.35
CA ASN A 614 25.21 19.85 13.83
C ASN A 614 26.01 20.80 12.92
N CYS A 615 25.97 20.63 11.60
CA CYS A 615 26.63 21.54 10.67
C CYS A 615 25.99 22.92 10.72
N GLY A 616 26.78 23.99 10.70
CA GLY A 616 26.27 25.37 10.72
C GLY A 616 25.48 25.75 9.44
N ARG A 617 25.51 24.90 8.42
CA ARG A 617 24.74 25.05 7.17
C ARG A 617 24.43 23.71 6.54
N ASP A 618 23.45 23.68 5.65
CA ASP A 618 23.14 22.51 4.83
C ASP A 618 24.26 22.25 3.81
N LEU A 619 24.98 21.16 3.99
CA LEU A 619 26.08 20.73 3.13
C LEU A 619 25.63 19.80 1.99
N SER A 620 24.32 19.54 1.84
CA SER A 620 23.77 18.55 0.90
C SER A 620 24.24 18.73 -0.54
N SER A 621 24.49 19.99 -0.98
CA SER A 621 24.99 20.30 -2.32
C SER A 621 26.46 19.94 -2.54
N THR A 622 27.21 19.58 -1.49
CA THR A 622 28.64 19.19 -1.55
C THR A 622 28.89 17.73 -1.17
N MET A 623 27.83 16.98 -0.87
CA MET A 623 27.89 15.57 -0.45
C MET A 623 27.74 14.63 -1.65
N TYR A 624 28.73 14.62 -2.55
CA TYR A 624 28.77 13.71 -3.69
C TYR A 624 29.93 12.74 -3.55
N GLY A 625 29.65 11.44 -3.50
CA GLY A 625 30.64 10.39 -3.26
C GLY A 625 31.10 10.39 -1.81
N MET A 626 32.02 11.25 -1.43
CA MET A 626 32.55 11.34 -0.05
C MET A 626 32.45 12.75 0.51
N LYS A 627 32.16 12.86 1.81
CA LYS A 627 32.20 14.10 2.57
C LYS A 627 32.76 13.87 3.96
N ARG A 628 33.82 14.61 4.31
CA ARG A 628 34.34 14.70 5.68
C ARG A 628 33.62 15.83 6.43
N ILE A 629 33.19 15.52 7.65
CA ILE A 629 32.60 16.45 8.63
C ILE A 629 33.28 16.16 9.95
N ASP A 630 34.12 17.07 10.41
CA ASP A 630 34.96 16.93 11.62
C ASP A 630 35.77 15.60 11.64
N ASP A 631 35.53 14.73 12.61
CA ASP A 631 36.16 13.42 12.79
C ASP A 631 35.41 12.26 12.10
N ASP A 632 34.45 12.58 11.27
CA ASP A 632 33.61 11.62 10.56
C ASP A 632 33.76 11.76 9.04
N VAL A 633 33.77 10.65 8.34
CA VAL A 633 33.67 10.63 6.88
C VAL A 633 32.41 9.86 6.45
N PHE A 634 31.67 10.46 5.55
CA PHE A 634 30.43 9.91 4.99
C PHE A 634 30.62 9.54 3.53
N ILE A 635 30.34 8.31 3.17
CA ILE A 635 30.37 7.82 1.79
C ILE A 635 28.94 7.62 1.30
N PHE A 636 28.58 8.34 0.23
CA PHE A 636 27.27 8.31 -0.39
C PHE A 636 27.34 7.56 -1.72
N VAL A 637 26.67 6.42 -1.79
CA VAL A 637 26.71 5.55 -2.97
C VAL A 637 25.32 5.43 -3.58
N THR A 638 25.27 5.55 -4.92
CA THR A 638 24.13 5.07 -5.73
C THR A 638 24.53 3.73 -6.31
N TYR A 639 23.82 2.66 -5.91
CA TYR A 639 24.18 1.27 -6.22
C TYR A 639 24.06 0.98 -7.72
N HIS A 640 22.93 1.38 -8.34
CA HIS A 640 22.72 1.34 -9.79
C HIS A 640 22.66 2.76 -10.35
N LYS A 641 23.69 3.16 -11.07
CA LYS A 641 23.75 4.46 -11.76
C LYS A 641 23.06 4.32 -13.11
N GLU A 642 22.21 5.28 -13.50
CA GLU A 642 21.73 5.37 -14.87
C GLU A 642 22.93 5.65 -15.79
N GLU A 643 23.27 4.69 -16.64
CA GLU A 643 24.36 4.86 -17.61
C GLU A 643 23.90 5.85 -18.68
N SER A 644 24.72 6.88 -18.93
CA SER A 644 24.71 7.61 -20.21
C SER A 644 24.95 6.58 -21.32
N THR A 645 24.18 6.67 -22.38
CA THR A 645 24.09 5.77 -23.54
C THR A 645 25.41 5.70 -24.33
N ASP A 646 26.48 5.11 -23.78
CA ASP A 646 27.66 4.76 -24.54
C ASP A 646 28.12 3.33 -24.26
N GLU A 647 28.03 2.54 -25.33
CA GLU A 647 28.35 1.12 -25.45
C GLU A 647 29.84 0.84 -25.24
N GLN A 648 30.32 0.78 -24.01
CA GLN A 648 31.54 0.04 -23.71
C GLN A 648 31.59 -0.40 -22.24
N LYS A 649 30.89 -1.48 -21.93
CA LYS A 649 31.10 -2.21 -20.66
C LYS A 649 32.43 -2.97 -20.75
N ASN A 650 33.40 -2.58 -19.94
CA ASN A 650 34.58 -3.41 -19.73
C ASN A 650 34.20 -4.55 -18.80
N TYR A 651 34.17 -5.76 -19.33
CA TYR A 651 34.05 -6.99 -18.56
C TYR A 651 35.45 -7.51 -18.25
N VAL A 652 35.68 -7.85 -16.97
CA VAL A 652 36.84 -8.64 -16.55
C VAL A 652 36.30 -10.01 -16.12
N ASP A 653 36.75 -11.06 -16.77
CA ASP A 653 36.37 -12.47 -16.52
C ASP A 653 34.87 -12.76 -16.54
N GLY A 654 34.10 -12.10 -17.44
CA GLY A 654 32.66 -12.37 -17.64
C GLY A 654 31.75 -11.82 -16.54
N LYS A 655 32.28 -11.06 -15.58
CA LYS A 655 31.51 -10.31 -14.57
C LYS A 655 31.60 -8.82 -14.85
N PRO A 656 30.47 -8.07 -14.72
CA PRO A 656 30.52 -6.61 -14.83
C PRO A 656 31.46 -6.04 -13.78
N ASP A 657 32.38 -5.13 -14.16
CA ASP A 657 33.27 -4.42 -13.23
C ASP A 657 32.46 -3.35 -12.46
N TYR A 658 31.54 -3.80 -11.59
CA TYR A 658 30.80 -2.92 -10.70
C TYR A 658 31.67 -2.57 -9.51
N ALA A 659 32.07 -1.34 -9.50
CA ALA A 659 32.99 -0.77 -8.51
C ALA A 659 32.32 -0.45 -7.17
N ASP A 660 30.98 -0.41 -7.07
CA ASP A 660 30.26 -0.01 -5.88
C ASP A 660 29.27 -1.14 -5.51
N VAL A 661 29.76 -2.23 -4.90
CA VAL A 661 28.99 -3.46 -4.68
C VAL A 661 29.28 -4.11 -3.32
N PHE A 662 28.24 -4.67 -2.71
CA PHE A 662 28.40 -5.63 -1.63
C PHE A 662 28.83 -6.99 -2.20
N GLU A 663 29.98 -7.51 -1.77
CA GLU A 663 30.46 -8.84 -2.11
C GLU A 663 29.70 -9.89 -1.30
N ASP A 664 29.49 -9.60 -0.05
CA ASP A 664 28.64 -10.34 0.89
C ASP A 664 27.94 -9.37 1.85
N ASN A 665 27.40 -9.84 2.95
CA ASN A 665 26.72 -8.98 3.93
C ASN A 665 27.69 -8.19 4.85
N MET A 666 28.99 -8.37 4.72
CA MET A 666 30.01 -7.69 5.54
C MET A 666 30.98 -6.85 4.73
N ILE A 667 31.25 -7.20 3.48
CA ILE A 667 32.27 -6.58 2.64
C ILE A 667 31.64 -5.73 1.55
N PHE A 668 31.98 -4.45 1.52
CA PHE A 668 31.57 -3.51 0.49
C PHE A 668 32.79 -3.03 -0.30
N ARG A 669 32.74 -3.09 -1.62
CA ARG A 669 33.73 -2.55 -2.53
C ARG A 669 33.26 -1.23 -3.09
N TRP A 670 34.17 -0.23 -3.09
CA TRP A 670 33.87 1.11 -3.56
C TRP A 670 35.03 1.71 -4.34
N ASP A 671 34.69 2.39 -5.44
CA ASP A 671 35.67 3.17 -6.20
C ASP A 671 35.57 4.65 -5.87
N SER A 672 36.73 5.29 -5.69
CA SER A 672 36.80 6.75 -5.55
C SER A 672 36.30 7.45 -6.82
N GLN A 673 36.00 8.73 -6.72
CA GLN A 673 35.74 9.56 -7.90
C GLN A 673 36.95 9.56 -8.85
N ILE A 674 36.66 9.68 -10.17
CA ILE A 674 37.70 9.79 -11.22
C ILE A 674 38.64 10.95 -10.93
N GLY A 675 39.96 10.69 -11.01
CA GLY A 675 41.00 11.67 -10.69
C GLY A 675 41.42 11.71 -9.21
N ARG A 676 40.96 10.75 -8.39
CA ARG A 676 41.30 10.60 -6.98
C ARG A 676 42.20 9.37 -6.76
N GLY A 677 43.50 9.54 -7.06
CA GLY A 677 44.49 8.50 -6.82
C GLY A 677 44.84 8.32 -5.33
N VAL A 678 45.56 7.24 -5.01
CA VAL A 678 45.91 6.81 -3.63
C VAL A 678 46.56 7.90 -2.80
N ASP A 679 47.39 8.74 -3.42
CA ASP A 679 48.14 9.82 -2.74
C ASP A 679 47.30 11.11 -2.58
N SER A 680 46.03 11.12 -2.98
CA SER A 680 45.19 12.32 -2.88
C SER A 680 44.74 12.59 -1.45
N SER A 681 44.56 13.87 -1.10
CA SER A 681 43.97 14.27 0.18
C SER A 681 42.57 13.65 0.41
N TYR A 682 41.83 13.42 -0.66
CA TYR A 682 40.55 12.73 -0.65
C TYR A 682 40.65 11.30 -0.07
N VAL A 683 41.65 10.53 -0.54
CA VAL A 683 41.89 9.17 -0.05
C VAL A 683 42.43 9.21 1.39
N SER A 684 43.34 10.14 1.67
CA SER A 684 43.86 10.36 3.02
C SER A 684 42.76 10.66 4.04
N ASP A 685 41.76 11.47 3.66
CA ASP A 685 40.60 11.75 4.51
C ASP A 685 39.78 10.46 4.79
N VAL A 686 39.54 9.61 3.78
CA VAL A 686 38.82 8.35 3.98
C VAL A 686 39.58 7.39 4.89
N VAL A 687 40.87 7.24 4.69
CA VAL A 687 41.71 6.27 5.43
C VAL A 687 41.91 6.70 6.88
N ASN A 688 42.31 7.97 7.10
CA ASN A 688 42.78 8.46 8.39
C ASN A 688 41.68 8.99 9.32
N THR A 689 40.44 9.22 8.83
CA THR A 689 39.33 9.68 9.68
C THR A 689 38.92 8.59 10.65
N LYS A 690 38.59 8.96 11.87
CA LYS A 690 38.29 8.02 12.96
C LYS A 690 37.04 7.20 12.72
N ARG A 691 35.94 7.85 12.32
CA ARG A 691 34.65 7.18 12.06
C ARG A 691 34.30 7.29 10.59
N LYS A 692 33.83 6.18 10.01
CA LYS A 692 33.52 6.08 8.59
C LYS A 692 32.12 5.52 8.42
N HIS A 693 31.26 6.25 7.73
CA HIS A 693 29.85 5.96 7.59
C HIS A 693 29.49 5.69 6.13
N LEU A 694 28.75 4.60 5.89
CA LEU A 694 28.26 4.23 4.57
C LEU A 694 26.77 4.53 4.46
N LEU A 695 26.40 5.28 3.42
CA LEU A 695 25.03 5.58 3.04
C LEU A 695 24.79 5.15 1.59
N VAL A 696 23.82 4.28 1.37
CA VAL A 696 23.56 3.68 0.05
C VAL A 696 22.11 3.90 -0.36
N LYS A 697 21.91 4.29 -1.61
CA LYS A 697 20.59 4.26 -2.27
C LYS A 697 20.65 3.35 -3.49
N LYS A 698 19.52 2.75 -3.88
CA LYS A 698 19.50 1.79 -4.99
C LYS A 698 19.75 2.45 -6.34
N SER A 699 19.05 3.56 -6.64
CA SER A 699 19.10 4.23 -7.94
C SER A 699 19.02 5.75 -7.83
N ASP A 700 19.19 6.45 -8.94
CA ASP A 700 19.08 7.91 -8.98
C ASP A 700 17.62 8.42 -8.83
N ALA A 701 16.62 7.56 -9.00
CA ALA A 701 15.22 7.87 -8.70
C ALA A 701 14.96 8.13 -7.20
N GLU A 702 15.85 7.63 -6.32
CA GLU A 702 15.74 7.82 -4.89
C GLU A 702 16.49 9.09 -4.43
N SER A 703 15.85 9.85 -3.54
CA SER A 703 16.45 11.07 -2.94
C SER A 703 17.22 10.79 -1.65
N ASN A 704 16.81 9.75 -0.90
CA ASN A 704 17.34 9.42 0.42
C ASN A 704 18.16 8.14 0.38
N PHE A 705 19.08 8.01 1.33
CA PHE A 705 20.04 6.92 1.45
C PHE A 705 19.76 6.11 2.69
N TYR A 706 19.85 4.79 2.61
CA TYR A 706 19.89 3.92 3.78
C TYR A 706 21.21 4.09 4.51
N TYR A 707 21.18 4.30 5.80
CA TYR A 707 22.38 4.27 6.63
C TYR A 707 22.77 2.81 6.90
N MET A 708 23.89 2.40 6.29
CA MET A 708 24.37 1.02 6.35
C MET A 708 25.22 0.74 7.59
N GLY A 709 25.57 1.76 8.36
CA GLY A 709 26.40 1.66 9.54
C GLY A 709 27.83 2.17 9.32
N GLU A 710 28.67 1.92 10.33
CA GLU A 710 30.09 2.22 10.30
C GLU A 710 30.88 1.06 9.68
N PHE A 711 32.07 1.37 9.14
CA PHE A 711 32.96 0.40 8.51
C PHE A 711 34.43 0.73 8.75
N ASP A 712 35.29 -0.30 8.62
CA ASP A 712 36.71 -0.18 8.57
C ASP A 712 37.25 -0.41 7.16
N ILE A 713 38.38 0.23 6.83
CA ILE A 713 39.08 -0.03 5.58
C ILE A 713 39.98 -1.27 5.75
N VAL A 714 39.74 -2.27 4.90
CA VAL A 714 40.54 -3.52 4.87
C VAL A 714 41.69 -3.40 3.89
N ASP A 715 41.40 -2.84 2.70
CA ASP A 715 42.40 -2.72 1.64
C ASP A 715 42.20 -1.45 0.80
N VAL A 716 43.29 -0.92 0.26
CA VAL A 716 43.31 0.27 -0.61
C VAL A 716 44.26 0.02 -1.77
N ARG A 717 43.75 0.07 -3.00
CA ARG A 717 44.52 -0.22 -4.22
C ARG A 717 44.42 0.90 -5.23
N ALA A 718 45.54 1.24 -5.87
CA ALA A 718 45.59 2.12 -7.01
C ALA A 718 45.00 1.44 -8.24
N ALA A 719 44.18 2.17 -8.99
CA ALA A 719 43.60 1.70 -10.26
C ALA A 719 43.45 2.88 -11.23
N ARG A 720 43.11 2.59 -12.47
CA ARG A 720 42.81 3.59 -13.51
C ARG A 720 41.46 3.36 -14.15
N LYS A 721 40.76 4.45 -14.47
CA LYS A 721 39.50 4.43 -15.13
C LYS A 721 39.45 5.51 -16.22
N ARG A 722 38.75 5.27 -17.32
CA ARG A 722 38.59 6.28 -18.39
C ARG A 722 37.50 7.29 -17.96
N ASP A 723 37.82 8.58 -18.15
CA ASP A 723 36.83 9.66 -17.99
C ASP A 723 35.88 9.73 -19.21
N ASN A 724 34.90 10.61 -19.15
CA ASN A 724 33.90 10.80 -20.22
C ASN A 724 34.54 11.26 -21.56
N ASN A 725 35.82 11.68 -21.57
CA ASN A 725 36.56 12.05 -22.75
C ASN A 725 37.51 10.93 -23.21
N GLY A 726 37.40 9.72 -22.67
CA GLY A 726 38.21 8.57 -23.00
C GLY A 726 39.62 8.61 -22.41
N LYS A 727 40.00 9.59 -21.56
CA LYS A 727 41.31 9.73 -20.97
C LYS A 727 41.42 8.91 -19.68
N GLU A 728 42.48 8.10 -19.57
CA GLU A 728 42.74 7.36 -18.32
C GLU A 728 43.06 8.32 -17.18
N ARG A 729 42.42 8.12 -16.05
CA ARG A 729 42.58 8.85 -14.79
C ARG A 729 42.78 7.89 -13.64
N ASP A 730 43.56 8.33 -12.67
CA ASP A 730 43.76 7.55 -11.47
C ASP A 730 42.49 7.53 -10.62
N ILE A 731 42.17 6.35 -10.07
CA ILE A 731 41.17 6.11 -9.05
C ILE A 731 41.74 5.26 -7.95
N THR A 732 41.04 5.19 -6.83
CA THR A 732 41.38 4.32 -5.70
C THR A 732 40.26 3.36 -5.45
N LYS A 733 40.60 2.07 -5.38
CA LYS A 733 39.63 1.00 -5.01
C LYS A 733 39.79 0.74 -3.51
N PHE A 734 38.64 0.69 -2.83
CA PHE A 734 38.55 0.42 -1.40
C PHE A 734 37.81 -0.90 -1.17
N GLU A 735 38.30 -1.69 -0.22
CA GLU A 735 37.60 -2.80 0.39
C GLU A 735 37.24 -2.41 1.83
N MET A 736 35.97 -2.39 2.15
CA MET A 736 35.40 -1.90 3.39
C MET A 736 34.68 -3.03 4.11
N LYS A 737 35.02 -3.21 5.39
CA LYS A 737 34.33 -4.20 6.25
C LYS A 737 33.34 -3.49 7.16
N MET A 738 32.07 -3.81 7.04
CA MET A 738 31.01 -3.27 7.89
C MET A 738 31.18 -3.73 9.34
N HIS A 739 30.84 -2.87 10.32
CA HIS A 739 30.79 -3.25 11.73
C HIS A 739 29.65 -4.21 12.05
N HIS A 740 28.57 -4.16 11.28
CA HIS A 740 27.41 -5.03 11.41
C HIS A 740 27.05 -5.67 10.07
N PRO A 741 26.64 -6.95 10.04
CA PRO A 741 26.21 -7.58 8.81
C PRO A 741 24.98 -6.85 8.26
N VAL A 742 25.02 -6.53 6.97
CA VAL A 742 23.89 -5.91 6.28
C VAL A 742 22.72 -6.87 6.28
N ARG A 743 21.56 -6.36 6.60
CA ARG A 743 20.31 -7.10 6.63
C ARG A 743 20.01 -7.71 5.25
N GLU A 744 19.71 -9.01 5.22
CA GLU A 744 19.61 -9.79 3.97
C GLU A 744 18.56 -9.23 3.00
N ASP A 745 17.40 -8.79 3.51
CA ASP A 745 16.35 -8.20 2.70
C ASP A 745 16.80 -6.91 2.00
N LEU A 746 17.56 -6.07 2.71
CA LEU A 746 18.10 -4.83 2.15
C LEU A 746 19.21 -5.11 1.13
N LEU A 747 20.05 -6.11 1.40
CA LEU A 747 21.12 -6.53 0.49
C LEU A 747 20.50 -7.05 -0.84
N ARG A 748 19.54 -7.95 -0.77
CA ARG A 748 18.79 -8.45 -1.95
C ARG A 748 18.14 -7.31 -2.73
N TYR A 749 17.51 -6.35 -2.03
CA TYR A 749 16.91 -5.18 -2.66
C TYR A 749 17.95 -4.36 -3.44
N LEU A 750 19.11 -4.07 -2.86
CA LEU A 750 20.18 -3.31 -3.51
C LEU A 750 20.76 -4.07 -4.72
N GLN A 751 20.91 -5.39 -4.63
CA GLN A 751 21.50 -6.22 -5.68
C GLN A 751 20.53 -6.55 -6.84
N SER A 752 19.22 -6.44 -6.65
CA SER A 752 18.23 -6.76 -7.69
C SER A 752 18.37 -5.81 -8.89
N ASN A 753 18.68 -6.38 -10.08
CA ASN A 753 18.91 -5.65 -11.34
C ASN A 753 17.60 -5.48 -12.11
N LEU A 754 17.05 -4.28 -12.17
CA LEU A 754 15.81 -3.95 -12.88
C LEU A 754 15.90 -4.07 -14.43
N GLN A 755 17.11 -4.00 -15.02
CA GLN A 755 17.27 -3.98 -16.48
C GLN A 755 17.70 -5.32 -17.07
N GLN A 756 18.47 -6.14 -16.35
CA GLN A 756 18.94 -7.43 -16.87
C GLN A 756 17.84 -8.50 -16.87
N SER A 757 16.93 -8.50 -15.93
CA SER A 757 15.79 -9.41 -15.89
C SER A 757 14.82 -9.20 -17.06
N ILE A 758 14.64 -7.97 -17.51
CA ILE A 758 13.80 -7.66 -18.70
C ILE A 758 14.47 -8.12 -20.00
N GLN A 759 15.79 -7.98 -20.13
CA GLN A 759 16.53 -8.37 -21.34
C GLN A 759 16.77 -9.88 -21.44
N ASN A 760 17.08 -10.54 -20.33
CA ASN A 760 17.31 -11.99 -20.30
C ASN A 760 16.01 -12.77 -20.58
N ASN A 761 14.87 -12.30 -20.06
CA ASN A 761 13.56 -12.90 -20.37
C ASN A 761 13.13 -12.71 -21.82
N THR A 762 13.47 -11.57 -22.44
CA THR A 762 13.19 -11.38 -23.87
C THR A 762 14.04 -12.31 -24.74
N GLN A 763 15.19 -12.77 -24.26
CA GLN A 763 16.03 -13.76 -24.94
C GLN A 763 15.62 -15.20 -24.60
N GLU A 764 15.23 -15.50 -23.37
CA GLU A 764 14.74 -16.84 -23.00
C GLU A 764 13.35 -17.13 -23.60
N LEU A 765 12.44 -16.14 -23.61
CA LEU A 765 11.15 -16.27 -24.32
C LEU A 765 11.28 -16.29 -25.85
N LYS A 766 12.43 -15.88 -26.42
CA LYS A 766 12.74 -16.05 -27.84
C LYS A 766 13.47 -17.36 -28.13
N ALA A 767 13.94 -18.07 -27.11
CA ALA A 767 14.65 -19.34 -27.21
C ALA A 767 13.78 -20.55 -26.86
N ILE A 768 12.57 -20.29 -26.31
CA ILE A 768 11.48 -21.26 -26.16
C ILE A 768 10.47 -21.02 -27.30
#